data_fd17aa38b00acb96af9fa4963b73ca15
#
_entry.id   fd17aa38b00acb96af9fa4963b73ca15
#
_cell.length_a   1.000
_cell.length_b   1.000
_cell.length_c   1.000
_cell.angle_alpha   90.00
_cell.angle_beta   90.00
_cell.angle_gamma   90.00
#
_symmetry.space_group_name_H-M   'P 1'
#
loop_
_entity.id
_entity.type
_entity.pdbx_description
1 polymer ?
#
loop_
_entity_poly.entity_id
_entity_poly.type
_entity_poly.pdbx_seq_one_letter_code
_entity_poly.pdbx_strand_id
1 'polypeptide(L)'
;MKRYLFLFVFVLAGYGFSQQYPLRTIQEITTTPDSILSPGSEYSPYIGDTVRLRGLITVKPVVDPSTDRRRVIAAGGRWYAYVQDPNGLPFGGISIIQNDTTGVNQNSGFDLVDTAQVWEFTAVLSIFSGNTVQANLLVNPPTPVEFISQATKRPDPIELPMSTFMEGGVLKGEGEKYEGMYVIIRNVLTSDRNNSSGVFRFNDGNGNYMEMYDQSGYFTKRAHRLTGLTDYDAPADGTFLEYIRGVVHTRATGYYIVPLYPGDIKVGATPPSISNIARNNAFVARNVPVEVSARIVDLDGRITSGKLFYRVNMGSYNELALVRGTADTNTFSVTIPGVDADSAVVDYFFWAQDNENRITLNPADTSRNRWFYPVLNRPLTIQDVQYSPYGSGFSAVNNYRVTVSGVVTADTSDIPGFGSTALRVYIQNGASPWSGIWVKGFDALNLKRGDLVTVSGKVVEDFNVTCLDSVTAIVVNSTNNPVPEPIAVTTGTIGAKAGGVVDAEKYESVLIKYTNPVITRPNADNSGNFGEMLVDDNSGGTRVELQDGNHQYHNNWEPNLSGIQVDSLARFSSLTGVLYFSFSNYKLTPRKDADFVGYTTDIKDNLTPAEFSLSQNYPNPFNPSTAIEFSLPKGENVKLEIFDVLGRSVQTIINEYKEAGNYKVYFNASALPSGMYIYRIDAGVKSSVKKMILMK
;
A
#
# COMPACT_ATOMS: atom_id res chain seq x y z
N MET A 1 16.74 -67.56 31.57
CA MET A 1 17.79 -66.54 31.39
C MET A 1 18.37 -66.71 29.99
N LYS A 2 17.90 -65.93 29.02
CA LYS A 2 18.48 -65.90 27.69
C LYS A 2 19.17 -64.55 27.54
N ARG A 3 20.49 -64.52 27.42
CA ARG A 3 21.35 -63.35 27.18
C ARG A 3 21.27 -63.05 25.69
N TYR A 4 20.84 -61.83 25.33
CA TYR A 4 21.00 -61.29 23.99
C TYR A 4 22.34 -60.55 23.89
N LEU A 5 23.15 -61.05 22.97
CA LEU A 5 24.45 -60.49 22.61
C LEU A 5 24.18 -59.36 21.55
N PHE A 6 24.39 -58.09 21.88
CA PHE A 6 24.36 -56.99 20.91
C PHE A 6 25.71 -56.94 20.18
N LEU A 7 25.67 -57.24 18.90
CA LEU A 7 26.79 -57.08 17.99
C LEU A 7 26.82 -55.60 17.50
N PHE A 8 27.79 -54.81 17.96
CA PHE A 8 28.07 -53.50 17.40
C PHE A 8 28.85 -53.66 16.09
N VAL A 9 28.19 -53.41 14.97
CA VAL A 9 28.86 -53.26 13.67
C VAL A 9 29.22 -51.79 13.53
N PHE A 10 30.50 -51.47 13.66
CA PHE A 10 31.04 -50.15 13.24
C PHE A 10 31.09 -50.13 11.73
N VAL A 11 30.15 -49.42 11.10
CA VAL A 11 30.25 -49.01 9.71
C VAL A 11 31.05 -47.71 9.69
N LEU A 12 32.30 -47.75 9.25
CA LEU A 12 33.07 -46.59 8.85
C LEU A 12 32.41 -45.99 7.59
N ALA A 13 31.48 -45.09 7.78
CA ALA A 13 30.99 -44.23 6.70
C ALA A 13 32.03 -43.18 6.42
N GLY A 14 32.52 -43.14 5.18
CA GLY A 14 33.46 -42.13 4.71
C GLY A 14 32.91 -40.73 4.93
N TYR A 15 33.73 -39.84 5.48
CA TYR A 15 33.44 -38.42 5.57
C TYR A 15 33.43 -37.81 4.15
N GLY A 16 32.27 -37.83 3.51
CA GLY A 16 31.98 -36.89 2.46
C GLY A 16 31.81 -35.54 3.12
N PHE A 17 32.55 -34.52 2.66
CA PHE A 17 32.30 -33.15 3.04
C PHE A 17 30.85 -32.80 2.66
N SER A 18 29.92 -32.81 3.62
CA SER A 18 28.59 -32.30 3.39
C SER A 18 28.70 -30.82 3.19
N GLN A 19 28.25 -30.35 2.05
CA GLN A 19 28.21 -28.92 1.74
C GLN A 19 27.32 -28.26 2.81
N GLN A 20 27.92 -27.48 3.70
CA GLN A 20 27.21 -26.82 4.79
C GLN A 20 26.59 -25.52 4.27
N TYR A 21 25.30 -25.54 3.99
CA TYR A 21 24.57 -24.35 3.56
C TYR A 21 24.41 -23.35 4.71
N PRO A 22 24.42 -22.02 4.44
CA PRO A 22 24.31 -21.00 5.47
C PRO A 22 22.92 -21.06 6.17
N LEU A 23 22.91 -20.99 7.49
CA LEU A 23 21.68 -20.82 8.26
C LEU A 23 21.25 -19.34 8.18
N ARG A 24 19.97 -19.12 7.81
CA ARG A 24 19.34 -17.80 7.72
C ARG A 24 18.08 -17.76 8.56
N THR A 25 17.78 -16.61 9.13
CA THR A 25 16.46 -16.35 9.73
C THR A 25 15.41 -16.15 8.64
N ILE A 26 14.14 -16.36 8.97
CA ILE A 26 13.04 -16.11 8.03
C ILE A 26 13.05 -14.62 7.66
N GLN A 27 13.25 -13.72 8.61
CA GLN A 27 13.35 -12.26 8.35
C GLN A 27 14.47 -11.88 7.39
N GLU A 28 15.67 -12.46 7.54
CA GLU A 28 16.75 -12.22 6.57
C GLU A 28 16.34 -12.59 5.14
N ILE A 29 15.51 -13.64 5.01
CA ILE A 29 15.05 -14.15 3.72
C ILE A 29 13.93 -13.27 3.12
N THR A 30 12.97 -12.82 3.93
CA THR A 30 11.69 -12.26 3.44
C THR A 30 11.55 -10.75 3.64
N THR A 31 12.49 -10.07 4.34
CA THR A 31 12.38 -8.63 4.57
C THR A 31 12.47 -7.85 3.27
N THR A 32 11.39 -7.18 2.92
CA THR A 32 11.31 -6.24 1.81
C THR A 32 11.70 -4.84 2.32
N PRO A 33 12.70 -4.17 1.69
CA PRO A 33 13.08 -2.81 2.07
C PRO A 33 11.92 -1.81 1.95
N ASP A 34 11.79 -0.89 2.90
CA ASP A 34 10.71 0.12 2.91
C ASP A 34 10.66 0.96 1.62
N SER A 35 11.81 1.15 0.95
CA SER A 35 11.89 1.91 -0.31
C SER A 35 11.16 1.27 -1.50
N ILE A 36 10.86 -0.03 -1.42
CA ILE A 36 10.15 -0.78 -2.46
C ILE A 36 8.91 -1.47 -1.90
N LEU A 37 8.58 -1.25 -0.63
CA LEU A 37 7.46 -1.88 0.04
C LEU A 37 6.13 -1.34 -0.53
N SER A 38 5.45 -2.19 -1.28
CA SER A 38 4.14 -1.92 -1.88
C SER A 38 3.36 -3.22 -1.98
N PRO A 39 2.03 -3.19 -2.12
CA PRO A 39 1.24 -4.40 -2.27
C PRO A 39 1.76 -5.30 -3.39
N GLY A 40 2.06 -6.56 -3.08
CA GLY A 40 2.64 -7.53 -4.02
C GLY A 40 4.13 -7.32 -4.33
N SER A 41 4.84 -6.54 -3.51
CA SER A 41 6.29 -6.37 -3.66
C SER A 41 7.03 -7.57 -3.05
N GLU A 42 7.55 -8.42 -3.90
CA GLU A 42 8.32 -9.59 -3.49
C GLU A 42 9.82 -9.33 -3.59
N TYR A 43 10.49 -9.51 -2.48
CA TYR A 43 11.94 -9.32 -2.42
C TYR A 43 12.59 -10.36 -1.51
N SER A 44 13.69 -10.93 -1.98
CA SER A 44 14.66 -11.62 -1.14
C SER A 44 16.05 -11.47 -1.77
N PRO A 45 17.07 -11.13 -0.99
CA PRO A 45 18.43 -11.06 -1.49
C PRO A 45 19.02 -12.45 -1.79
N TYR A 46 18.31 -13.53 -1.46
CA TYR A 46 18.80 -14.91 -1.56
C TYR A 46 18.04 -15.74 -2.61
N ILE A 47 17.31 -15.13 -3.53
CA ILE A 47 16.60 -15.88 -4.59
C ILE A 47 17.59 -16.67 -5.45
N GLY A 48 17.32 -17.97 -5.57
CA GLY A 48 18.22 -18.94 -6.24
C GLY A 48 19.26 -19.57 -5.32
N ASP A 49 19.49 -19.02 -4.14
CA ASP A 49 20.43 -19.60 -3.19
C ASP A 49 19.83 -20.80 -2.46
N THR A 50 20.71 -21.74 -2.05
CA THR A 50 20.37 -22.79 -1.12
C THR A 50 20.75 -22.36 0.29
N VAL A 51 19.76 -22.35 1.18
CA VAL A 51 19.91 -21.93 2.58
C VAL A 51 19.36 -22.99 3.53
N ARG A 52 19.79 -22.91 4.78
CA ARG A 52 19.12 -23.56 5.91
C ARG A 52 18.26 -22.52 6.62
N LEU A 53 17.07 -22.90 7.03
CA LEU A 53 16.19 -22.03 7.82
C LEU A 53 15.45 -22.83 8.86
N ARG A 54 15.11 -22.18 9.98
CA ARG A 54 14.36 -22.79 11.10
C ARG A 54 13.07 -22.03 11.32
N GLY A 55 12.02 -22.75 11.69
CA GLY A 55 10.79 -22.11 12.09
C GLY A 55 9.79 -23.04 12.76
N LEU A 56 8.80 -22.42 13.40
CA LEU A 56 7.68 -23.06 14.07
C LEU A 56 6.60 -23.40 13.05
N ILE A 57 6.17 -24.64 13.01
CA ILE A 57 5.18 -25.14 12.05
C ILE A 57 3.78 -24.62 12.41
N THR A 58 3.19 -23.84 11.52
CA THR A 58 1.82 -23.33 11.63
C THR A 58 0.81 -24.35 11.10
N VAL A 59 1.17 -25.04 10.00
CA VAL A 59 0.38 -26.11 9.41
C VAL A 59 1.29 -27.20 8.84
N LYS A 60 0.96 -28.44 9.13
CA LYS A 60 1.70 -29.62 8.67
C LYS A 60 1.33 -30.00 7.22
N PRO A 61 2.23 -30.68 6.49
CA PRO A 61 1.99 -31.03 5.09
C PRO A 61 0.93 -32.13 4.89
N VAL A 62 0.81 -33.06 5.82
CA VAL A 62 -0.15 -34.20 5.76
C VAL A 62 -0.91 -34.35 7.07
N VAL A 63 -2.07 -35.00 7.01
CA VAL A 63 -2.93 -35.19 8.21
C VAL A 63 -2.23 -36.10 9.24
N ASP A 64 -1.82 -37.31 8.83
CA ASP A 64 -1.08 -38.27 9.65
C ASP A 64 -0.24 -39.12 8.71
N PRO A 65 1.10 -39.09 8.77
CA PRO A 65 1.97 -39.81 7.85
C PRO A 65 1.85 -41.35 7.97
N SER A 66 1.35 -41.85 9.10
CA SER A 66 1.23 -43.29 9.37
C SER A 66 -0.11 -43.88 8.91
N THR A 67 -1.19 -43.08 8.97
CA THR A 67 -2.55 -43.58 8.72
C THR A 67 -3.30 -42.78 7.64
N ASP A 68 -2.97 -41.52 7.44
CA ASP A 68 -3.66 -40.64 6.50
C ASP A 68 -2.73 -39.60 5.88
N ARG A 69 -2.24 -39.90 4.70
CA ARG A 69 -1.30 -39.04 3.94
C ARG A 69 -2.01 -37.95 3.11
N ARG A 70 -3.32 -37.70 3.32
CA ARG A 70 -4.00 -36.57 2.68
C ARG A 70 -3.33 -35.26 3.07
N ARG A 71 -3.20 -34.39 2.12
CA ARG A 71 -2.56 -33.05 2.32
C ARG A 71 -3.51 -32.13 3.06
N VAL A 72 -2.98 -31.37 4.02
CA VAL A 72 -3.75 -30.32 4.70
C VAL A 72 -3.87 -29.11 3.79
N ILE A 73 -2.78 -28.74 3.09
CA ILE A 73 -2.79 -27.64 2.11
C ILE A 73 -2.79 -28.21 0.68
N ALA A 74 -3.78 -27.80 -0.09
CA ALA A 74 -3.99 -28.22 -1.47
C ALA A 74 -3.15 -27.35 -2.43
N ALA A 75 -1.89 -27.70 -2.64
CA ALA A 75 -0.95 -27.04 -3.52
C ALA A 75 -0.54 -27.93 -4.72
N GLY A 76 -1.50 -28.38 -5.51
CA GLY A 76 -1.27 -29.35 -6.57
C GLY A 76 -0.82 -30.70 -6.03
N GLY A 77 0.11 -31.40 -6.70
CA GLY A 77 0.70 -32.66 -6.24
C GLY A 77 1.72 -32.57 -5.11
N ARG A 78 1.97 -31.37 -4.59
CA ARG A 78 3.08 -31.05 -3.66
C ARG A 78 2.70 -31.23 -2.20
N TRP A 79 3.69 -31.46 -1.36
CA TRP A 79 3.57 -31.27 0.08
C TRP A 79 3.93 -29.81 0.42
N TYR A 80 3.17 -29.22 1.34
CA TYR A 80 3.23 -27.81 1.62
C TYR A 80 3.03 -27.56 3.11
N ALA A 81 3.89 -26.77 3.72
CA ALA A 81 3.76 -26.33 5.11
C ALA A 81 3.97 -24.81 5.19
N TYR A 82 3.28 -24.16 6.13
CA TYR A 82 3.60 -22.80 6.54
C TYR A 82 4.44 -22.83 7.81
N VAL A 83 5.46 -22.00 7.82
CA VAL A 83 6.47 -21.93 8.87
C VAL A 83 6.63 -20.48 9.30
N GLN A 84 6.68 -20.24 10.60
CA GLN A 84 6.76 -18.91 11.15
C GLN A 84 7.88 -18.79 12.19
N ASP A 85 8.49 -17.60 12.30
CA ASP A 85 9.36 -17.24 13.42
C ASP A 85 8.59 -17.38 14.73
N PRO A 86 9.14 -18.07 15.73
CA PRO A 86 8.45 -18.29 17.02
C PRO A 86 8.06 -17.00 17.76
N ASN A 87 8.76 -15.89 17.51
CA ASN A 87 8.52 -14.62 18.19
C ASN A 87 7.43 -13.76 17.49
N GLY A 88 6.92 -14.19 16.32
CA GLY A 88 5.87 -13.49 15.60
C GLY A 88 6.28 -12.10 15.06
N LEU A 89 7.56 -11.90 14.77
CA LEU A 89 8.07 -10.63 14.24
C LEU A 89 7.62 -10.41 12.78
N PRO A 90 7.42 -9.17 12.33
CA PRO A 90 7.16 -8.85 10.94
C PRO A 90 8.17 -9.52 9.98
N PHE A 91 7.73 -9.88 8.78
CA PHE A 91 8.51 -10.67 7.83
C PHE A 91 8.95 -12.05 8.38
N GLY A 92 8.20 -12.59 9.34
CA GLY A 92 8.53 -13.83 10.02
C GLY A 92 7.86 -15.08 9.45
N GLY A 93 7.19 -15.00 8.31
CA GLY A 93 6.46 -16.11 7.70
C GLY A 93 7.06 -16.56 6.37
N ILE A 94 7.05 -17.88 6.10
CA ILE A 94 7.47 -18.44 4.81
C ILE A 94 6.78 -19.78 4.56
N SER A 95 6.57 -20.13 3.28
CA SER A 95 6.11 -21.46 2.89
C SER A 95 7.27 -22.39 2.54
N ILE A 96 7.18 -23.64 3.02
CA ILE A 96 8.11 -24.73 2.67
C ILE A 96 7.39 -25.69 1.73
N ILE A 97 8.01 -26.03 0.62
CA ILE A 97 7.39 -26.83 -0.43
C ILE A 97 8.30 -27.99 -0.83
N GLN A 98 7.72 -29.17 -0.94
CA GLN A 98 8.32 -30.32 -1.60
C GLN A 98 7.55 -30.60 -2.89
N ASN A 99 8.19 -30.37 -4.03
CA ASN A 99 7.53 -30.45 -5.35
C ASN A 99 7.24 -31.91 -5.78
N ASP A 100 8.11 -32.84 -5.43
CA ASP A 100 7.93 -34.27 -5.73
C ASP A 100 7.70 -35.03 -4.44
N THR A 101 6.58 -35.75 -4.38
CA THR A 101 6.14 -36.56 -3.22
C THR A 101 6.19 -38.05 -3.50
N THR A 102 6.84 -38.45 -4.62
CA THR A 102 6.94 -39.86 -5.06
C THR A 102 8.38 -40.36 -5.00
N GLY A 103 8.55 -41.69 -4.92
CA GLY A 103 9.86 -42.34 -5.02
C GLY A 103 10.86 -41.93 -3.93
N VAL A 104 12.10 -41.65 -4.33
CA VAL A 104 13.24 -41.36 -3.45
C VAL A 104 13.00 -40.11 -2.59
N ASN A 105 12.21 -39.16 -3.07
CA ASN A 105 11.95 -37.91 -2.38
C ASN A 105 11.04 -38.04 -1.17
N GLN A 106 10.34 -39.17 -0.99
CA GLN A 106 9.60 -39.47 0.24
C GLN A 106 10.49 -39.60 1.47
N ASN A 107 11.79 -39.81 1.27
CA ASN A 107 12.76 -39.99 2.37
C ASN A 107 13.29 -38.66 2.93
N SER A 108 12.76 -37.50 2.49
CA SER A 108 13.11 -36.19 3.08
C SER A 108 12.68 -36.09 4.54
N GLY A 109 11.67 -36.85 4.97
CA GLY A 109 11.04 -36.73 6.28
C GLY A 109 10.10 -35.52 6.40
N PHE A 110 9.82 -34.84 5.30
CA PHE A 110 8.95 -33.63 5.34
C PHE A 110 7.51 -33.98 5.71
N ASP A 111 7.03 -35.14 5.34
CA ASP A 111 5.72 -35.67 5.75
C ASP A 111 5.61 -35.95 7.26
N LEU A 112 6.75 -36.12 7.97
CA LEU A 112 6.79 -36.30 9.42
C LEU A 112 6.69 -35.01 10.23
N VAL A 113 6.80 -33.87 9.56
CA VAL A 113 6.70 -32.55 10.17
C VAL A 113 5.31 -32.35 10.75
N ASP A 114 5.21 -31.95 12.02
CA ASP A 114 3.92 -31.72 12.67
C ASP A 114 3.76 -30.30 13.18
N THR A 115 2.53 -29.87 13.31
CA THR A 115 2.12 -28.58 13.85
C THR A 115 2.66 -28.41 15.28
N ALA A 116 3.06 -27.18 15.63
CA ALA A 116 3.66 -26.84 16.92
C ALA A 116 5.05 -27.46 17.16
N GLN A 117 5.76 -27.83 16.12
CA GLN A 117 7.16 -28.26 16.18
C GLN A 117 8.07 -27.23 15.50
N VAL A 118 9.30 -27.12 15.98
CA VAL A 118 10.36 -26.35 15.31
C VAL A 118 11.22 -27.33 14.52
N TRP A 119 11.35 -27.05 13.22
CA TRP A 119 12.15 -27.85 12.29
C TRP A 119 13.16 -26.98 11.55
N GLU A 120 14.24 -27.60 11.13
CA GLU A 120 15.20 -27.00 10.21
C GLU A 120 15.06 -27.64 8.84
N PHE A 121 15.11 -26.77 7.81
CA PHE A 121 14.94 -27.13 6.41
C PHE A 121 16.13 -26.63 5.60
N THR A 122 16.63 -27.46 4.68
CA THR A 122 17.54 -27.02 3.62
C THR A 122 16.73 -26.84 2.35
N ALA A 123 16.73 -25.64 1.79
CA ALA A 123 15.85 -25.28 0.70
C ALA A 123 16.48 -24.28 -0.27
N VAL A 124 16.04 -24.35 -1.53
CA VAL A 124 16.33 -23.34 -2.56
C VAL A 124 15.21 -22.29 -2.54
N LEU A 125 15.58 -21.02 -2.46
CA LEU A 125 14.63 -19.93 -2.41
C LEU A 125 14.18 -19.54 -3.82
N SER A 126 12.89 -19.29 -3.99
CA SER A 126 12.28 -18.84 -5.25
C SER A 126 11.10 -17.92 -5.01
N ILE A 127 10.67 -17.21 -6.05
CA ILE A 127 9.42 -16.46 -6.06
C ILE A 127 8.39 -17.24 -6.88
N PHE A 128 7.23 -17.51 -6.29
CA PHE A 128 6.13 -18.19 -6.97
C PHE A 128 5.18 -17.19 -7.63
N SER A 129 4.95 -17.34 -8.93
CA SER A 129 4.06 -16.46 -9.72
C SER A 129 4.33 -14.95 -9.57
N GLY A 130 5.55 -14.58 -9.20
CA GLY A 130 5.93 -13.17 -9.00
C GLY A 130 5.43 -12.53 -7.71
N ASN A 131 4.74 -13.25 -6.81
CA ASN A 131 4.03 -12.66 -5.68
C ASN A 131 4.28 -13.32 -4.32
N THR A 132 5.17 -14.31 -4.19
CA THR A 132 5.42 -14.98 -2.90
C THR A 132 6.80 -15.59 -2.84
N VAL A 133 7.62 -15.20 -1.86
CA VAL A 133 8.88 -15.87 -1.56
C VAL A 133 8.59 -17.22 -0.91
N GLN A 134 9.14 -18.28 -1.48
CA GLN A 134 8.97 -19.65 -0.99
C GLN A 134 10.28 -20.42 -0.93
N ALA A 135 10.36 -21.40 -0.02
CA ALA A 135 11.49 -22.28 0.15
C ALA A 135 11.18 -23.68 -0.42
N ASN A 136 11.81 -24.07 -1.54
CA ASN A 136 11.67 -25.37 -2.12
C ASN A 136 12.70 -26.33 -1.50
N LEU A 137 12.25 -27.37 -0.82
CA LEU A 137 13.14 -28.34 -0.18
C LEU A 137 14.16 -28.90 -1.16
N LEU A 138 15.39 -28.96 -0.72
CA LEU A 138 16.49 -29.57 -1.48
C LEU A 138 16.34 -31.08 -1.42
N VAL A 139 15.88 -31.66 -2.52
CA VAL A 139 15.66 -33.12 -2.64
C VAL A 139 16.70 -33.82 -3.52
N ASN A 140 17.58 -33.04 -4.17
CA ASN A 140 18.69 -33.55 -4.97
C ASN A 140 19.93 -32.64 -4.84
N PRO A 141 20.98 -33.04 -4.07
CA PRO A 141 21.03 -34.22 -3.24
C PRO A 141 20.01 -34.16 -2.10
N PRO A 142 19.42 -35.29 -1.67
CA PRO A 142 18.41 -35.30 -0.64
C PRO A 142 19.02 -34.85 0.69
N THR A 143 18.41 -33.83 1.31
CA THR A 143 18.77 -33.35 2.64
C THR A 143 17.55 -33.55 3.54
N PRO A 144 17.59 -34.52 4.47
CA PRO A 144 16.50 -34.76 5.40
C PRO A 144 16.20 -33.49 6.23
N VAL A 145 14.92 -33.27 6.53
CA VAL A 145 14.51 -32.23 7.49
C VAL A 145 14.92 -32.61 8.90
N GLU A 146 15.29 -31.67 9.74
CA GLU A 146 15.81 -31.94 11.09
C GLU A 146 14.83 -31.40 12.14
N PHE A 147 14.38 -32.30 13.04
CA PHE A 147 13.60 -31.89 14.21
C PHE A 147 14.49 -31.18 15.22
N ILE A 148 14.09 -29.97 15.63
CA ILE A 148 14.84 -29.15 16.58
C ILE A 148 14.22 -29.21 17.97
N SER A 149 12.91 -28.95 18.08
CA SER A 149 12.23 -28.94 19.37
C SER A 149 10.72 -29.04 19.23
N GLN A 150 10.06 -29.38 20.34
CA GLN A 150 8.61 -29.36 20.47
C GLN A 150 8.19 -28.07 21.17
N ALA A 151 7.31 -27.28 20.54
CA ALA A 151 6.63 -26.17 21.18
C ALA A 151 5.35 -26.67 21.89
N THR A 152 4.83 -25.87 22.81
CA THR A 152 3.59 -26.19 23.53
C THR A 152 2.34 -26.07 22.66
N LYS A 153 2.40 -25.21 21.63
CA LYS A 153 1.30 -24.94 20.68
C LYS A 153 1.86 -24.39 19.37
N ARG A 154 1.03 -24.38 18.30
CA ARG A 154 1.33 -23.65 17.07
C ARG A 154 1.44 -22.14 17.36
N PRO A 155 2.01 -21.31 16.46
CA PRO A 155 2.08 -19.87 16.66
C PRO A 155 0.72 -19.30 17.05
N ASP A 156 0.68 -18.34 17.99
CA ASP A 156 -0.52 -17.56 18.21
C ASP A 156 -0.75 -16.66 16.99
N PRO A 157 -2.00 -16.49 16.56
CA PRO A 157 -2.29 -15.58 15.47
C PRO A 157 -2.05 -14.15 15.95
N ILE A 158 -1.40 -13.35 15.11
CA ILE A 158 -1.19 -11.92 15.35
C ILE A 158 -2.51 -11.21 15.07
N GLU A 159 -3.04 -10.50 16.05
CA GLU A 159 -4.27 -9.73 15.87
C GLU A 159 -3.97 -8.42 15.14
N LEU A 160 -4.58 -8.24 13.98
CA LEU A 160 -4.39 -7.09 13.10
C LEU A 160 -5.73 -6.51 12.67
N PRO A 161 -5.86 -5.18 12.60
CA PRO A 161 -7.01 -4.56 11.96
C PRO A 161 -6.93 -4.74 10.44
N MET A 162 -8.05 -4.75 9.76
CA MET A 162 -8.11 -4.87 8.29
C MET A 162 -7.41 -3.69 7.59
N SER A 163 -7.36 -2.52 8.23
CA SER A 163 -6.64 -1.34 7.76
C SER A 163 -5.12 -1.53 7.59
N THR A 164 -4.55 -2.60 8.15
CA THR A 164 -3.15 -3.01 7.86
C THR A 164 -2.98 -3.43 6.40
N PHE A 165 -3.99 -4.01 5.81
CA PHE A 165 -3.96 -4.60 4.46
C PHE A 165 -4.63 -3.70 3.43
N MET A 166 -5.70 -3.02 3.82
CA MET A 166 -6.47 -2.12 2.96
C MET A 166 -7.04 -0.96 3.79
N GLU A 167 -6.99 0.25 3.26
CA GLU A 167 -7.56 1.44 3.91
C GLU A 167 -8.34 2.25 2.89
N GLY A 168 -9.65 2.47 3.14
CA GLY A 168 -10.53 3.16 2.22
C GLY A 168 -10.65 2.51 0.84
N GLY A 169 -10.54 1.17 0.76
CA GLY A 169 -10.54 0.41 -0.50
C GLY A 169 -9.20 0.36 -1.22
N VAL A 170 -8.14 0.94 -0.64
CA VAL A 170 -6.79 1.00 -1.21
C VAL A 170 -5.87 0.01 -0.50
N LEU A 171 -5.18 -0.84 -1.25
CA LEU A 171 -4.21 -1.80 -0.72
C LEU A 171 -3.01 -1.08 -0.10
N LYS A 172 -2.51 -1.62 1.02
CA LYS A 172 -1.38 -1.06 1.79
C LYS A 172 -0.17 -1.98 1.70
N GLY A 173 1.01 -1.42 1.42
CA GLY A 173 2.27 -2.16 1.48
C GLY A 173 2.62 -2.71 2.87
N GLU A 174 2.03 -2.15 3.93
CA GLU A 174 2.21 -2.64 5.31
C GLU A 174 1.78 -4.11 5.46
N GLY A 175 0.80 -4.56 4.68
CA GLY A 175 0.33 -5.95 4.68
C GLY A 175 1.40 -6.97 4.28
N GLU A 176 2.39 -6.59 3.45
CA GLU A 176 3.50 -7.45 3.03
C GLU A 176 4.35 -7.94 4.22
N LYS A 177 4.44 -7.14 5.29
CA LYS A 177 5.18 -7.51 6.50
C LYS A 177 4.61 -8.75 7.19
N TYR A 178 3.38 -9.14 6.86
CA TYR A 178 2.66 -10.26 7.46
C TYR A 178 2.40 -11.40 6.49
N GLU A 179 2.93 -11.34 5.26
CA GLU A 179 2.82 -12.46 4.33
C GLU A 179 3.49 -13.73 4.90
N GLY A 180 2.85 -14.89 4.68
CA GLY A 180 3.27 -16.15 5.25
C GLY A 180 3.01 -16.29 6.75
N MET A 181 2.53 -15.24 7.43
CA MET A 181 2.30 -15.24 8.87
C MET A 181 0.86 -15.57 9.24
N TYR A 182 0.69 -16.20 10.40
CA TYR A 182 -0.62 -16.55 10.94
C TYR A 182 -1.23 -15.35 11.68
N VAL A 183 -2.32 -14.82 11.14
CA VAL A 183 -2.99 -13.63 11.66
C VAL A 183 -4.45 -13.92 12.01
N ILE A 184 -5.07 -13.03 12.80
CA ILE A 184 -6.50 -13.04 13.12
C ILE A 184 -7.08 -11.65 12.84
N ILE A 185 -8.18 -11.65 12.09
CA ILE A 185 -9.01 -10.46 11.84
C ILE A 185 -10.34 -10.70 12.53
N ARG A 186 -10.81 -9.70 13.29
CA ARG A 186 -12.02 -9.80 14.09
C ARG A 186 -13.15 -8.92 13.57
N ASN A 187 -14.37 -9.30 13.96
CA ASN A 187 -15.58 -8.49 13.81
C ASN A 187 -15.81 -8.07 12.36
N VAL A 188 -15.90 -9.03 11.46
CA VAL A 188 -16.07 -8.80 10.03
C VAL A 188 -17.37 -9.40 9.51
N LEU A 189 -17.88 -8.85 8.42
CA LEU A 189 -19.06 -9.34 7.71
C LEU A 189 -18.65 -10.01 6.40
N THR A 190 -19.26 -11.14 6.10
CA THR A 190 -19.01 -11.85 4.84
C THR A 190 -19.76 -11.19 3.67
N SER A 191 -19.19 -11.28 2.48
CA SER A 191 -19.78 -10.86 1.21
C SER A 191 -19.23 -11.66 0.04
N ASP A 192 -19.84 -11.52 -1.14
CA ASP A 192 -19.37 -12.08 -2.41
C ASP A 192 -19.06 -13.60 -2.33
N ARG A 193 -19.96 -14.35 -1.67
CA ARG A 193 -19.86 -15.79 -1.53
C ARG A 193 -19.84 -16.49 -2.89
N ASN A 194 -18.84 -17.32 -3.12
CA ASN A 194 -18.77 -18.20 -4.28
C ASN A 194 -19.09 -19.65 -3.89
N ASN A 195 -20.31 -20.09 -4.19
CA ASN A 195 -20.79 -21.42 -3.82
C ASN A 195 -20.03 -22.58 -4.50
N SER A 196 -19.39 -22.36 -5.64
CA SER A 196 -18.69 -23.41 -6.38
C SER A 196 -17.27 -23.64 -5.89
N SER A 197 -16.62 -22.61 -5.34
CA SER A 197 -15.26 -22.69 -4.79
C SER A 197 -15.22 -22.75 -3.27
N GLY A 198 -16.22 -22.16 -2.61
CA GLY A 198 -16.26 -21.98 -1.16
C GLY A 198 -15.52 -20.72 -0.68
N VAL A 199 -14.98 -19.88 -1.57
CA VAL A 199 -14.38 -18.60 -1.22
C VAL A 199 -15.46 -17.54 -0.94
N PHE A 200 -15.10 -16.55 -0.14
CA PHE A 200 -15.93 -15.38 0.14
C PHE A 200 -15.02 -14.19 0.47
N ARG A 201 -15.56 -12.99 0.32
CA ARG A 201 -14.97 -11.78 0.89
C ARG A 201 -15.48 -11.56 2.31
N PHE A 202 -14.71 -10.82 3.06
CA PHE A 202 -15.12 -10.31 4.36
C PHE A 202 -14.62 -8.88 4.52
N ASN A 203 -15.40 -8.03 5.18
CA ASN A 203 -15.19 -6.59 5.28
C ASN A 203 -15.40 -6.10 6.71
N ASP A 204 -14.82 -4.94 7.03
CA ASP A 204 -14.92 -4.30 8.34
C ASP A 204 -15.98 -3.20 8.42
N GLY A 205 -16.79 -3.03 7.37
CA GLY A 205 -17.80 -1.98 7.27
C GLY A 205 -17.26 -0.58 6.92
N ASN A 206 -15.95 -0.41 6.81
CA ASN A 206 -15.28 0.85 6.48
C ASN A 206 -14.77 0.91 5.02
N GLY A 207 -15.26 0.03 4.17
CA GLY A 207 -14.79 -0.09 2.79
C GLY A 207 -13.55 -0.96 2.61
N ASN A 208 -12.99 -1.49 3.70
CA ASN A 208 -11.86 -2.41 3.64
C ASN A 208 -12.36 -3.85 3.53
N TYR A 209 -11.70 -4.64 2.70
CA TYR A 209 -12.03 -6.06 2.55
C TYR A 209 -10.80 -6.91 2.28
N MET A 210 -10.92 -8.20 2.60
CA MET A 210 -9.99 -9.26 2.18
C MET A 210 -10.81 -10.44 1.65
N GLU A 211 -10.14 -11.36 0.96
CA GLU A 211 -10.75 -12.61 0.52
C GLU A 211 -10.21 -13.80 1.34
N MET A 212 -11.08 -14.73 1.65
CA MET A 212 -10.69 -16.05 2.09
C MET A 212 -10.22 -16.87 0.90
N TYR A 213 -9.02 -17.48 1.01
CA TYR A 213 -8.48 -18.32 -0.03
C TYR A 213 -8.56 -19.81 0.34
N ASP A 214 -9.18 -20.59 -0.53
CA ASP A 214 -9.55 -21.98 -0.33
C ASP A 214 -8.38 -22.99 -0.54
N GLN A 215 -7.20 -22.67 0.01
CA GLN A 215 -6.04 -23.55 -0.15
C GLN A 215 -6.02 -24.71 0.84
N SER A 216 -6.67 -24.59 1.98
CA SER A 216 -6.80 -25.71 2.93
C SER A 216 -7.87 -26.71 2.46
N GLY A 217 -7.56 -28.01 2.59
CA GLY A 217 -8.52 -29.07 2.32
C GLY A 217 -9.74 -29.07 3.24
N TYR A 218 -9.73 -28.29 4.32
CA TYR A 218 -10.88 -28.08 5.21
C TYR A 218 -11.84 -27.03 4.70
N PHE A 219 -11.43 -26.14 3.79
CA PHE A 219 -12.19 -24.94 3.40
C PHE A 219 -12.30 -24.77 1.89
N THR A 220 -12.44 -25.85 1.13
CA THR A 220 -12.56 -25.78 -0.33
C THR A 220 -13.72 -26.61 -0.86
N LYS A 221 -14.31 -26.15 -1.97
CA LYS A 221 -15.26 -26.92 -2.81
C LYS A 221 -14.71 -27.23 -4.20
N ARG A 222 -13.53 -26.72 -4.54
CA ARG A 222 -12.92 -26.94 -5.86
C ARG A 222 -12.43 -28.39 -6.00
N ALA A 223 -12.94 -29.10 -7.01
CA ALA A 223 -12.66 -30.52 -7.23
C ALA A 223 -11.15 -30.87 -7.21
N HIS A 224 -10.30 -30.02 -7.81
CA HIS A 224 -8.85 -30.25 -7.86
C HIS A 224 -8.13 -29.99 -6.52
N ARG A 225 -8.82 -29.40 -5.53
CA ARG A 225 -8.32 -29.16 -4.16
C ARG A 225 -8.99 -30.02 -3.10
N LEU A 226 -10.07 -30.71 -3.45
CA LEU A 226 -10.77 -31.57 -2.50
C LEU A 226 -9.85 -32.70 -2.03
N THR A 227 -9.62 -32.74 -0.74
CA THR A 227 -8.82 -33.79 -0.07
C THR A 227 -9.71 -34.73 0.73
N GLY A 228 -11.01 -34.48 0.79
CA GLY A 228 -11.97 -35.23 1.62
C GLY A 228 -11.85 -34.95 3.11
N LEU A 229 -11.29 -33.80 3.51
CA LEU A 229 -11.13 -33.43 4.92
C LEU A 229 -12.37 -32.79 5.54
N THR A 230 -13.32 -32.29 4.74
CA THR A 230 -14.52 -31.60 5.22
C THR A 230 -15.66 -31.60 4.20
N ASP A 231 -16.88 -31.36 4.70
CA ASP A 231 -18.07 -31.01 3.93
C ASP A 231 -18.33 -29.47 4.01
N TYR A 232 -17.29 -28.68 3.95
CA TYR A 232 -17.33 -27.24 4.16
C TYR A 232 -18.34 -26.55 3.26
N ASP A 233 -19.09 -25.64 3.87
CA ASP A 233 -19.96 -24.68 3.21
C ASP A 233 -19.59 -23.27 3.65
N ALA A 234 -19.38 -22.38 2.68
CA ALA A 234 -18.99 -21.00 2.99
C ALA A 234 -20.15 -20.26 3.70
N PRO A 235 -19.85 -19.39 4.66
CA PRO A 235 -20.87 -18.55 5.29
C PRO A 235 -21.66 -17.75 4.24
N ALA A 236 -22.96 -17.56 4.47
CA ALA A 236 -23.79 -16.73 3.60
C ALA A 236 -23.34 -15.26 3.66
N ASP A 237 -23.63 -14.49 2.60
CA ASP A 237 -23.37 -13.05 2.61
C ASP A 237 -24.10 -12.36 3.77
N GLY A 238 -23.41 -11.43 4.43
CA GLY A 238 -23.90 -10.74 5.63
C GLY A 238 -23.73 -11.51 6.93
N THR A 239 -23.15 -12.72 6.91
CA THR A 239 -22.84 -13.46 8.14
C THR A 239 -21.75 -12.74 8.92
N PHE A 240 -21.99 -12.50 10.21
CA PHE A 240 -20.96 -11.96 11.10
C PHE A 240 -19.98 -13.05 11.54
N LEU A 241 -18.71 -12.76 11.40
CA LEU A 241 -17.64 -13.59 11.95
C LEU A 241 -17.03 -12.89 13.16
N GLU A 242 -17.05 -13.54 14.32
CA GLU A 242 -16.29 -13.07 15.49
C GLU A 242 -14.80 -12.96 15.12
N TYR A 243 -14.33 -13.89 14.33
CA TYR A 243 -13.03 -13.83 13.71
C TYR A 243 -12.91 -14.76 12.50
N ILE A 244 -11.98 -14.40 11.65
CA ILE A 244 -11.33 -15.29 10.70
C ILE A 244 -9.82 -15.21 10.95
N ARG A 245 -9.15 -16.36 11.02
CA ARG A 245 -7.70 -16.42 11.19
C ARG A 245 -7.10 -17.40 10.19
N GLY A 246 -5.88 -17.14 9.80
CA GLY A 246 -5.20 -17.93 8.78
C GLY A 246 -3.87 -17.31 8.41
N VAL A 247 -3.20 -17.91 7.44
CA VAL A 247 -1.96 -17.35 6.91
C VAL A 247 -2.29 -16.31 5.83
N VAL A 248 -1.62 -15.17 5.91
CA VAL A 248 -1.73 -14.12 4.88
C VAL A 248 -1.00 -14.55 3.62
N HIS A 249 -1.61 -14.31 2.49
CA HIS A 249 -1.07 -14.56 1.17
C HIS A 249 -1.30 -13.36 0.26
N THR A 250 -0.34 -13.04 -0.60
CA THR A 250 -0.46 -11.92 -1.55
C THR A 250 -0.64 -12.43 -2.96
N ARG A 251 -1.41 -11.70 -3.76
CA ARG A 251 -1.60 -11.86 -5.19
C ARG A 251 -1.72 -10.50 -5.85
N ALA A 252 -1.63 -10.47 -7.17
CA ALA A 252 -1.79 -9.24 -7.96
C ALA A 252 -3.10 -8.45 -7.67
N THR A 253 -4.13 -9.12 -7.14
CA THR A 253 -5.44 -8.53 -6.86
C THR A 253 -5.66 -8.17 -5.38
N GLY A 254 -4.72 -8.44 -4.48
CA GLY A 254 -4.79 -8.08 -3.06
C GLY A 254 -4.33 -9.14 -2.09
N TYR A 255 -4.60 -8.89 -0.81
CA TYR A 255 -4.29 -9.78 0.28
C TYR A 255 -5.42 -10.79 0.50
N TYR A 256 -5.02 -12.01 0.85
CA TYR A 256 -5.90 -13.13 1.12
C TYR A 256 -5.54 -13.73 2.48
N ILE A 257 -6.54 -14.31 3.14
CA ILE A 257 -6.31 -15.15 4.32
C ILE A 257 -6.59 -16.61 3.98
N VAL A 258 -5.70 -17.51 4.41
CA VAL A 258 -5.83 -18.96 4.24
C VAL A 258 -6.14 -19.56 5.60
N PRO A 259 -7.41 -19.81 5.94
CA PRO A 259 -7.75 -20.59 7.14
C PRO A 259 -7.19 -22.01 7.01
N LEU A 260 -6.63 -22.57 8.09
CA LEU A 260 -5.86 -23.80 8.05
C LEU A 260 -6.65 -25.02 8.57
N TYR A 261 -7.35 -24.85 9.70
CA TYR A 261 -8.04 -25.92 10.42
C TYR A 261 -9.48 -25.52 10.78
N PRO A 262 -10.37 -26.50 11.02
CA PRO A 262 -11.69 -26.21 11.61
C PRO A 262 -11.53 -25.33 12.87
N GLY A 263 -12.34 -24.31 13.01
CA GLY A 263 -12.22 -23.32 14.07
C GLY A 263 -11.35 -22.12 13.74
N ASP A 264 -10.76 -22.04 12.56
CA ASP A 264 -10.11 -20.81 12.08
C ASP A 264 -11.12 -19.79 11.52
N ILE A 265 -12.37 -20.21 11.30
CA ILE A 265 -13.52 -19.36 11.02
C ILE A 265 -14.53 -19.53 12.14
N LYS A 266 -14.86 -18.47 12.85
CA LYS A 266 -15.87 -18.50 13.90
C LYS A 266 -17.03 -17.56 13.55
N VAL A 267 -18.16 -18.17 13.25
CA VAL A 267 -19.43 -17.44 13.08
C VAL A 267 -19.90 -16.98 14.44
N GLY A 268 -20.27 -15.71 14.54
CA GLY A 268 -20.89 -15.09 15.71
C GLY A 268 -22.30 -14.63 15.39
N ALA A 269 -23.02 -14.14 16.38
CA ALA A 269 -24.26 -13.46 16.12
C ALA A 269 -23.99 -12.04 15.63
N THR A 270 -24.89 -11.49 14.81
CA THR A 270 -24.68 -10.24 14.06
C THR A 270 -24.79 -9.02 14.99
N PRO A 271 -23.81 -8.11 15.05
CA PRO A 271 -23.98 -6.84 15.73
C PRO A 271 -24.94 -5.93 14.96
N PRO A 272 -25.47 -4.84 15.58
CA PRO A 272 -26.28 -3.86 14.88
C PRO A 272 -25.63 -3.32 13.61
N SER A 273 -26.39 -3.13 12.56
CA SER A 273 -25.97 -2.43 11.34
C SER A 273 -26.48 -0.98 11.39
N ILE A 274 -25.60 0.01 11.16
CA ILE A 274 -25.94 1.43 11.10
C ILE A 274 -25.66 1.94 9.69
N SER A 275 -26.70 2.40 8.99
CA SER A 275 -26.64 2.82 7.59
C SER A 275 -27.54 4.03 7.32
N ASN A 276 -27.55 4.52 6.09
CA ASN A 276 -28.41 5.61 5.62
C ASN A 276 -28.38 6.84 6.54
N ILE A 277 -27.15 7.26 6.91
CA ILE A 277 -26.97 8.44 7.75
C ILE A 277 -27.38 9.68 6.95
N ALA A 278 -28.21 10.50 7.55
CA ALA A 278 -28.70 11.74 6.95
C ALA A 278 -28.84 12.84 8.02
N ARG A 279 -28.83 14.06 7.56
CA ARG A 279 -29.25 15.23 8.34
C ARG A 279 -30.26 16.05 7.53
N ASN A 280 -31.10 16.80 8.22
CA ASN A 280 -32.20 17.53 7.58
C ASN A 280 -31.75 18.69 6.68
N ASN A 281 -30.56 19.28 6.89
CA ASN A 281 -30.08 20.45 6.17
C ASN A 281 -28.64 20.30 5.67
N ALA A 282 -28.39 20.61 4.41
CA ALA A 282 -27.04 20.73 3.86
C ALA A 282 -26.29 21.94 4.46
N PHE A 283 -26.99 23.06 4.58
CA PHE A 283 -26.50 24.31 5.17
C PHE A 283 -27.03 24.47 6.59
N VAL A 284 -26.15 24.67 7.54
CA VAL A 284 -26.47 24.85 8.96
C VAL A 284 -26.06 26.27 9.39
N ALA A 285 -27.07 27.10 9.67
CA ALA A 285 -26.82 28.43 10.18
C ALA A 285 -26.62 28.42 11.72
N ARG A 286 -26.07 29.51 12.26
CA ARG A 286 -25.89 29.73 13.69
C ARG A 286 -27.23 29.59 14.43
N ASN A 287 -27.20 28.91 15.57
CA ASN A 287 -28.37 28.65 16.44
C ASN A 287 -29.48 27.80 15.80
N VAL A 288 -29.26 27.19 14.64
CA VAL A 288 -30.22 26.29 14.01
C VAL A 288 -29.97 24.86 14.49
N PRO A 289 -30.95 24.19 15.12
CA PRO A 289 -30.84 22.79 15.50
C PRO A 289 -30.78 21.90 14.26
N VAL A 290 -30.05 20.78 14.35
CA VAL A 290 -29.86 19.84 13.25
C VAL A 290 -30.40 18.47 13.64
N GLU A 291 -31.43 18.01 12.96
CA GLU A 291 -31.87 16.63 13.07
C GLU A 291 -30.94 15.75 12.26
N VAL A 292 -30.41 14.72 12.92
CA VAL A 292 -29.62 13.65 12.29
C VAL A 292 -30.33 12.33 12.47
N SER A 293 -30.27 11.48 11.45
CA SER A 293 -30.92 10.19 11.44
C SER A 293 -30.05 9.09 10.86
N ALA A 294 -30.31 7.87 11.25
CA ALA A 294 -29.69 6.67 10.71
C ALA A 294 -30.70 5.52 10.68
N ARG A 295 -30.53 4.61 9.75
CA ARG A 295 -31.19 3.31 9.77
C ARG A 295 -30.34 2.37 10.63
N ILE A 296 -30.94 1.83 11.70
CA ILE A 296 -30.27 0.90 12.63
C ILE A 296 -31.09 -0.39 12.69
N VAL A 297 -30.45 -1.49 12.30
CA VAL A 297 -31.11 -2.81 12.21
C VAL A 297 -30.19 -3.86 12.83
N ASP A 298 -30.79 -4.78 13.54
CA ASP A 298 -30.20 -6.02 13.98
C ASP A 298 -30.92 -7.17 13.27
N LEU A 299 -30.15 -8.06 12.61
CA LEU A 299 -30.69 -9.09 11.73
C LEU A 299 -31.19 -10.33 12.49
N ASP A 300 -30.61 -10.62 13.65
CA ASP A 300 -30.87 -11.82 14.45
C ASP A 300 -31.31 -11.51 15.89
N GLY A 301 -31.49 -10.22 16.22
CA GLY A 301 -31.89 -9.72 17.53
C GLY A 301 -32.73 -8.45 17.47
N ARG A 302 -32.51 -7.57 18.41
CA ARG A 302 -33.19 -6.26 18.51
C ARG A 302 -32.25 -5.19 19.06
N ILE A 303 -32.41 -3.96 18.60
CA ILE A 303 -31.72 -2.79 19.15
C ILE A 303 -32.29 -2.46 20.53
N THR A 304 -31.43 -2.44 21.54
CA THR A 304 -31.76 -2.10 22.93
C THR A 304 -31.43 -0.66 23.27
N SER A 305 -30.38 -0.09 22.64
CA SER A 305 -29.96 1.29 22.86
C SER A 305 -29.35 1.89 21.60
N GLY A 306 -29.67 3.14 21.32
CA GLY A 306 -29.06 3.94 20.29
C GLY A 306 -28.65 5.30 20.86
N LYS A 307 -27.45 5.76 20.53
CA LYS A 307 -26.88 7.02 21.00
C LYS A 307 -26.19 7.76 19.85
N LEU A 308 -26.17 9.07 19.96
CA LEU A 308 -25.35 9.96 19.16
C LEU A 308 -24.33 10.64 20.06
N PHE A 309 -23.08 10.60 19.67
CA PHE A 309 -22.01 11.38 20.31
C PHE A 309 -21.64 12.52 19.37
N TYR A 310 -21.67 13.75 19.87
CA TYR A 310 -21.27 14.93 19.09
C TYR A 310 -20.40 15.88 19.90
N ARG A 311 -19.60 16.66 19.22
CA ARG A 311 -18.79 17.72 19.81
C ARG A 311 -18.67 18.92 18.87
N VAL A 312 -18.26 20.07 19.43
CA VAL A 312 -18.03 21.31 18.69
C VAL A 312 -16.55 21.65 18.75
N ASN A 313 -15.94 21.98 17.61
CA ASN A 313 -14.55 22.43 17.48
C ASN A 313 -13.55 21.51 18.23
N MET A 314 -13.69 20.20 18.06
CA MET A 314 -12.85 19.19 18.74
C MET A 314 -12.89 19.24 20.28
N GLY A 315 -13.91 19.84 20.87
CA GLY A 315 -14.14 19.86 22.33
C GLY A 315 -14.55 18.51 22.90
N SER A 316 -15.12 18.51 24.11
CA SER A 316 -15.63 17.30 24.76
C SER A 316 -16.89 16.79 24.07
N TYR A 317 -17.06 15.46 24.07
CA TYR A 317 -18.28 14.84 23.55
C TYR A 317 -19.49 15.06 24.45
N ASN A 318 -20.61 15.35 23.82
CA ASN A 318 -21.94 15.30 24.40
C ASN A 318 -22.64 14.04 23.87
N GLU A 319 -23.47 13.41 24.72
CA GLU A 319 -24.25 12.23 24.39
C GLU A 319 -25.72 12.60 24.27
N LEU A 320 -26.38 12.10 23.23
CA LEU A 320 -27.82 12.21 23.00
C LEU A 320 -28.41 10.82 22.75
N ALA A 321 -29.54 10.52 23.37
CA ALA A 321 -30.30 9.27 23.09
C ALA A 321 -31.01 9.39 21.74
N LEU A 322 -30.87 8.39 20.89
CA LEU A 322 -31.59 8.28 19.64
C LEU A 322 -33.05 7.86 19.91
N VAL A 323 -33.98 8.46 19.20
CA VAL A 323 -35.38 8.14 19.23
C VAL A 323 -35.74 7.27 18.02
N ARG A 324 -36.38 6.14 18.29
CA ARG A 324 -36.85 5.23 17.24
C ARG A 324 -38.08 5.83 16.55
N GLY A 325 -38.08 5.82 15.22
CA GLY A 325 -39.23 6.27 14.43
C GLY A 325 -40.49 5.42 14.63
N THR A 326 -41.65 6.04 14.54
CA THR A 326 -42.94 5.36 14.68
C THR A 326 -43.46 4.83 13.36
N ALA A 327 -43.22 5.51 12.26
CA ALA A 327 -43.59 5.09 10.91
C ALA A 327 -42.62 4.04 10.32
N ASP A 328 -41.31 4.24 10.52
CA ASP A 328 -40.26 3.26 10.24
C ASP A 328 -39.48 3.00 11.53
N THR A 329 -39.71 1.84 12.11
CA THR A 329 -39.10 1.43 13.37
C THR A 329 -37.60 1.12 13.26
N ASN A 330 -37.06 1.12 12.05
CA ASN A 330 -35.66 0.96 11.80
C ASN A 330 -34.90 2.29 11.65
N THR A 331 -35.63 3.39 11.50
CA THR A 331 -35.03 4.74 11.48
C THR A 331 -34.98 5.29 12.90
N PHE A 332 -33.81 5.77 13.26
CA PHE A 332 -33.54 6.43 14.54
C PHE A 332 -33.05 7.84 14.27
N SER A 333 -33.55 8.81 15.04
CA SER A 333 -33.15 10.21 14.88
C SER A 333 -32.94 10.90 16.22
N VAL A 334 -32.24 12.03 16.19
CA VAL A 334 -32.06 12.94 17.32
C VAL A 334 -31.70 14.32 16.81
N THR A 335 -32.04 15.35 17.58
CA THR A 335 -31.70 16.73 17.25
C THR A 335 -30.48 17.19 18.03
N ILE A 336 -29.39 17.54 17.31
CA ILE A 336 -28.24 18.23 17.87
C ILE A 336 -28.64 19.70 18.10
N PRO A 337 -28.45 20.26 19.31
CA PRO A 337 -28.77 21.65 19.59
C PRO A 337 -28.04 22.62 18.68
N GLY A 338 -28.66 23.75 18.38
CA GLY A 338 -28.04 24.82 17.60
C GLY A 338 -26.77 25.37 18.29
N VAL A 339 -25.74 25.60 17.51
CA VAL A 339 -24.44 26.12 17.98
C VAL A 339 -24.37 27.63 17.75
N ASP A 340 -24.06 28.37 18.79
CA ASP A 340 -23.94 29.84 18.76
C ASP A 340 -22.50 30.29 18.43
N ALA A 341 -21.95 29.77 17.34
CA ALA A 341 -20.62 30.17 16.86
C ALA A 341 -20.58 30.07 15.33
N ASP A 342 -20.14 31.13 14.68
CA ASP A 342 -19.87 31.11 13.25
C ASP A 342 -18.59 30.34 12.96
N SER A 343 -18.55 29.66 11.82
CA SER A 343 -17.41 28.85 11.38
C SER A 343 -17.04 27.71 12.34
N ALA A 344 -17.95 27.31 13.24
CA ALA A 344 -17.76 26.14 14.07
C ALA A 344 -17.93 24.86 13.24
N VAL A 345 -17.17 23.82 13.59
CA VAL A 345 -17.34 22.49 13.05
C VAL A 345 -17.97 21.60 14.12
N VAL A 346 -19.10 21.02 13.80
CA VAL A 346 -19.75 19.99 14.62
C VAL A 346 -19.43 18.64 14.02
N ASP A 347 -18.80 17.74 14.78
CA ASP A 347 -18.59 16.37 14.40
C ASP A 347 -19.36 15.40 15.29
N TYR A 348 -19.76 14.26 14.73
CA TYR A 348 -20.58 13.29 15.42
C TYR A 348 -20.38 11.87 14.88
N PHE A 349 -20.77 10.89 15.70
CA PHE A 349 -20.88 9.48 15.30
C PHE A 349 -22.04 8.81 15.99
N PHE A 350 -22.58 7.78 15.35
CA PHE A 350 -23.64 6.94 15.89
C PHE A 350 -23.06 5.75 16.66
N TRP A 351 -23.77 5.35 17.71
CA TRP A 351 -23.51 4.18 18.52
C TRP A 351 -24.81 3.41 18.70
N ALA A 352 -24.80 2.11 18.50
CA ALA A 352 -25.95 1.24 18.70
C ALA A 352 -25.57 -0.04 19.43
N GLN A 353 -26.47 -0.54 20.26
CA GLN A 353 -26.31 -1.78 21.01
C GLN A 353 -27.53 -2.68 20.83
N ASP A 354 -27.31 -3.99 20.66
CA ASP A 354 -28.32 -5.04 20.58
C ASP A 354 -28.66 -5.64 21.95
N ASN A 355 -29.56 -6.65 21.94
CA ASN A 355 -29.94 -7.39 23.13
C ASN A 355 -28.90 -8.40 23.64
N GLU A 356 -27.82 -8.60 22.91
CA GLU A 356 -26.69 -9.43 23.29
C GLU A 356 -25.48 -8.60 23.74
N ASN A 357 -25.71 -7.27 23.93
CA ASN A 357 -24.71 -6.26 24.31
C ASN A 357 -23.60 -6.03 23.29
N ARG A 358 -23.83 -6.37 22.01
CA ARG A 358 -22.92 -6.02 20.96
C ARG A 358 -23.11 -4.59 20.53
N ILE A 359 -22.00 -3.97 20.15
CA ILE A 359 -21.94 -2.54 19.85
C ILE A 359 -21.43 -2.32 18.45
N THR A 360 -22.08 -1.42 17.74
CA THR A 360 -21.61 -0.89 16.46
C THR A 360 -21.49 0.63 16.54
N LEU A 361 -20.43 1.15 15.95
CA LEU A 361 -20.21 2.57 15.72
C LEU A 361 -20.31 2.87 14.22
N ASN A 362 -20.79 4.07 13.89
CA ASN A 362 -20.73 4.57 12.52
C ASN A 362 -20.32 6.06 12.50
N PRO A 363 -19.16 6.42 11.95
CA PRO A 363 -18.16 5.55 11.34
C PRO A 363 -17.55 4.56 12.35
N ALA A 364 -17.10 3.39 11.88
CA ALA A 364 -16.56 2.35 12.76
C ALA A 364 -15.22 2.78 13.37
N ASP A 365 -14.32 3.39 12.57
CA ASP A 365 -13.09 4.01 13.08
C ASP A 365 -13.34 5.46 13.46
N THR A 366 -13.80 5.66 14.68
CA THR A 366 -14.04 6.99 15.22
C THR A 366 -12.76 7.75 15.59
N SER A 367 -11.57 7.20 15.44
CA SER A 367 -10.30 7.92 15.62
C SER A 367 -9.93 8.73 14.39
N ARG A 368 -10.27 8.22 13.20
CA ARG A 368 -9.89 8.80 11.90
C ARG A 368 -11.04 9.44 11.16
N ASN A 369 -12.27 8.97 11.36
CA ASN A 369 -13.45 9.38 10.60
C ASN A 369 -14.58 9.83 11.51
N ARG A 370 -15.32 10.85 11.04
CA ARG A 370 -16.52 11.40 11.69
C ARG A 370 -17.48 11.89 10.63
N TRP A 371 -18.76 11.86 10.95
CA TRP A 371 -19.73 12.71 10.29
C TRP A 371 -19.56 14.12 10.83
N PHE A 372 -19.67 15.13 9.96
CA PHE A 372 -19.47 16.51 10.40
C PHE A 372 -20.25 17.50 9.53
N TYR A 373 -20.40 18.71 10.04
CA TYR A 373 -20.91 19.85 9.29
C TYR A 373 -20.33 21.16 9.84
N PRO A 374 -20.10 22.15 8.96
CA PRO A 374 -19.80 23.50 9.40
C PRO A 374 -21.05 24.30 9.75
N VAL A 375 -20.96 25.20 10.73
CA VAL A 375 -22.00 26.17 11.08
C VAL A 375 -21.62 27.52 10.47
N LEU A 376 -22.40 28.04 9.52
CA LEU A 376 -22.05 29.19 8.71
C LEU A 376 -23.17 30.23 8.63
N ASN A 377 -22.83 31.52 8.78
CA ASN A 377 -23.77 32.63 8.58
C ASN A 377 -23.67 33.27 7.19
N ARG A 378 -23.11 32.56 6.24
CA ARG A 378 -22.92 32.97 4.83
C ARG A 378 -23.24 31.80 3.91
N PRO A 379 -23.49 32.04 2.61
CA PRO A 379 -23.60 30.96 1.63
C PRO A 379 -22.34 30.06 1.61
N LEU A 380 -22.53 28.80 1.25
CA LEU A 380 -21.44 27.85 1.06
C LEU A 380 -20.48 28.33 -0.03
N THR A 381 -19.21 28.15 0.23
CA THR A 381 -18.14 28.30 -0.76
C THR A 381 -17.65 26.95 -1.20
N ILE A 382 -16.81 26.90 -2.25
CA ILE A 382 -16.14 25.66 -2.66
C ILE A 382 -15.32 25.10 -1.50
N GLN A 383 -14.65 25.96 -0.73
CA GLN A 383 -13.86 25.52 0.43
C GLN A 383 -14.71 24.79 1.48
N ASP A 384 -15.94 25.26 1.74
CA ASP A 384 -16.83 24.61 2.70
C ASP A 384 -17.32 23.24 2.20
N VAL A 385 -17.46 23.09 0.88
CA VAL A 385 -17.84 21.83 0.24
C VAL A 385 -16.68 20.84 0.27
N GLN A 386 -15.48 21.29 -0.03
CA GLN A 386 -14.29 20.44 -0.13
C GLN A 386 -13.67 20.12 1.22
N TYR A 387 -13.78 21.02 2.22
CA TYR A 387 -13.10 20.84 3.50
C TYR A 387 -13.46 19.55 4.19
N SER A 388 -12.44 18.72 4.44
CA SER A 388 -12.54 17.48 5.23
C SER A 388 -11.42 17.47 6.27
N PRO A 389 -11.75 17.57 7.58
CA PRO A 389 -10.77 17.49 8.66
C PRO A 389 -10.38 16.04 9.00
N TYR A 390 -10.98 15.06 8.33
CA TYR A 390 -10.83 13.64 8.59
C TYR A 390 -10.21 12.90 7.39
N GLY A 391 -9.61 11.74 7.67
CA GLY A 391 -8.87 10.98 6.67
C GLY A 391 -9.72 10.32 5.57
N SER A 392 -11.05 10.41 5.66
CA SER A 392 -11.94 9.94 4.58
C SER A 392 -11.90 10.82 3.33
N GLY A 393 -11.50 12.08 3.46
CA GLY A 393 -11.58 13.08 2.39
C GLY A 393 -13.02 13.53 2.06
N PHE A 394 -14.04 12.85 2.57
CA PHE A 394 -15.44 13.06 2.16
C PHE A 394 -15.98 14.42 2.60
N SER A 395 -16.69 15.05 1.66
CA SER A 395 -17.37 16.32 1.89
C SER A 395 -18.43 16.24 3.01
N ALA A 396 -18.47 17.29 3.85
CA ALA A 396 -19.54 17.44 4.84
C ALA A 396 -20.95 17.50 4.21
N VAL A 397 -21.04 17.86 2.96
CA VAL A 397 -22.31 18.00 2.20
C VAL A 397 -22.47 16.95 1.11
N ASN A 398 -21.73 15.83 1.21
CA ASN A 398 -21.89 14.70 0.30
C ASN A 398 -23.37 14.25 0.25
N ASN A 399 -23.88 14.00 -0.96
CA ASN A 399 -25.26 13.69 -1.28
C ASN A 399 -26.28 14.84 -1.16
N TYR A 400 -25.87 16.06 -0.77
CA TYR A 400 -26.73 17.23 -0.73
C TYR A 400 -26.59 18.10 -2.00
N ARG A 401 -27.64 18.85 -2.29
CA ARG A 401 -27.61 19.89 -3.32
C ARG A 401 -27.07 21.19 -2.74
N VAL A 402 -26.11 21.79 -3.45
CA VAL A 402 -25.47 23.03 -3.06
C VAL A 402 -25.40 23.98 -4.25
N THR A 403 -25.19 25.27 -3.96
CA THR A 403 -24.87 26.29 -4.96
C THR A 403 -23.56 26.95 -4.55
N VAL A 404 -22.59 26.94 -5.44
CA VAL A 404 -21.26 27.54 -5.23
C VAL A 404 -20.84 28.35 -6.44
N SER A 405 -19.90 29.26 -6.23
CA SER A 405 -19.36 30.11 -7.31
C SER A 405 -17.85 30.01 -7.38
N GLY A 406 -17.31 30.03 -8.60
CA GLY A 406 -15.87 29.99 -8.84
C GLY A 406 -15.52 30.39 -10.27
N VAL A 407 -14.25 30.65 -10.52
CA VAL A 407 -13.69 30.91 -11.85
C VAL A 407 -13.28 29.56 -12.45
N VAL A 408 -13.64 29.33 -13.71
CA VAL A 408 -13.21 28.15 -14.47
C VAL A 408 -11.69 28.18 -14.63
N THR A 409 -11.01 27.18 -14.06
CA THR A 409 -9.54 27.04 -14.08
C THR A 409 -9.05 26.11 -15.17
N ALA A 410 -9.88 25.15 -15.56
CA ALA A 410 -9.67 24.27 -16.71
C ALA A 410 -11.02 23.94 -17.36
N ASP A 411 -11.07 23.98 -18.67
CA ASP A 411 -12.23 23.61 -19.48
C ASP A 411 -11.91 22.39 -20.37
N THR A 412 -12.87 21.99 -21.19
CA THR A 412 -12.71 20.82 -22.08
C THR A 412 -11.69 21.02 -23.20
N SER A 413 -11.23 22.25 -23.46
CA SER A 413 -10.12 22.51 -24.37
C SER A 413 -8.76 22.40 -23.70
N ASP A 414 -8.71 22.54 -22.37
CA ASP A 414 -7.52 22.35 -21.55
C ASP A 414 -7.30 20.88 -21.19
N ILE A 415 -8.38 20.20 -20.78
CA ILE A 415 -8.36 18.77 -20.38
C ILE A 415 -9.46 18.05 -21.15
N PRO A 416 -9.20 17.69 -22.42
CA PRO A 416 -10.19 17.01 -23.27
C PRO A 416 -10.57 15.62 -22.76
N GLY A 417 -9.76 15.03 -21.87
CA GLY A 417 -9.98 13.70 -21.32
C GLY A 417 -9.75 12.58 -22.31
N PHE A 418 -9.64 11.36 -21.79
CA PHE A 418 -9.55 10.16 -22.58
C PHE A 418 -10.96 9.61 -22.88
N GLY A 419 -11.46 9.84 -24.09
CA GLY A 419 -12.81 9.43 -24.52
C GLY A 419 -13.93 10.40 -24.09
N SER A 420 -15.11 10.24 -24.69
CA SER A 420 -16.24 11.18 -24.57
C SER A 420 -16.87 11.29 -23.15
N THR A 421 -16.52 10.39 -22.24
CA THR A 421 -17.09 10.35 -20.88
C THR A 421 -16.18 10.95 -19.82
N ALA A 422 -14.93 11.29 -20.15
CA ALA A 422 -13.92 11.75 -19.19
C ALA A 422 -13.70 13.28 -19.24
N LEU A 423 -14.56 14.01 -19.93
CA LEU A 423 -14.47 15.47 -20.04
C LEU A 423 -14.60 16.14 -18.66
N ARG A 424 -13.65 16.99 -18.32
CA ARG A 424 -13.55 17.61 -16.99
C ARG A 424 -13.54 19.13 -17.08
N VAL A 425 -14.36 19.76 -16.27
CA VAL A 425 -14.35 21.21 -16.04
C VAL A 425 -14.13 21.45 -14.56
N TYR A 426 -13.17 22.30 -14.24
CA TYR A 426 -12.84 22.66 -12.88
C TYR A 426 -13.11 24.13 -12.63
N ILE A 427 -13.73 24.43 -11.48
CA ILE A 427 -13.93 25.80 -11.00
C ILE A 427 -13.22 25.99 -9.67
N GLN A 428 -12.71 27.20 -9.42
CA GLN A 428 -11.96 27.52 -8.22
C GLN A 428 -12.34 28.88 -7.65
N ASN A 429 -12.46 28.95 -6.33
CA ASN A 429 -12.77 30.20 -5.61
C ASN A 429 -11.53 30.64 -4.81
N GLY A 430 -10.67 31.41 -5.48
CA GLY A 430 -9.41 31.91 -4.91
C GLY A 430 -8.24 30.93 -5.03
N ALA A 431 -7.08 31.28 -4.48
CA ALA A 431 -5.83 30.54 -4.52
C ALA A 431 -5.49 30.01 -3.11
N SER A 432 -6.29 29.11 -2.58
CA SER A 432 -6.11 28.50 -1.25
C SER A 432 -6.38 26.99 -1.29
N PRO A 433 -5.88 26.21 -0.33
CA PRO A 433 -6.33 24.84 -0.16
C PRO A 433 -7.86 24.75 -0.10
N TRP A 434 -8.41 23.63 -0.61
CA TRP A 434 -9.86 23.35 -0.66
C TRP A 434 -10.67 24.25 -1.60
N SER A 435 -10.04 25.08 -2.43
CA SER A 435 -10.73 26.09 -3.23
C SER A 435 -11.21 25.63 -4.60
N GLY A 436 -10.87 24.43 -5.03
CA GLY A 436 -11.21 23.88 -6.34
C GLY A 436 -12.28 22.78 -6.26
N ILE A 437 -13.10 22.61 -7.30
CA ILE A 437 -14.05 21.51 -7.41
C ILE A 437 -14.28 21.14 -8.88
N TRP A 438 -14.44 19.85 -9.14
CA TRP A 438 -14.84 19.31 -10.44
C TRP A 438 -16.34 19.46 -10.65
N VAL A 439 -16.76 19.97 -11.82
CA VAL A 439 -18.16 20.11 -12.24
C VAL A 439 -18.46 19.11 -13.35
N LYS A 440 -19.41 18.20 -13.11
CA LYS A 440 -19.87 17.19 -14.07
C LYS A 440 -21.16 17.63 -14.77
N GLY A 441 -21.36 17.15 -15.98
CA GLY A 441 -22.60 17.33 -16.74
C GLY A 441 -22.38 18.05 -18.07
N PHE A 442 -23.31 17.84 -19.01
CA PHE A 442 -23.19 18.35 -20.36
C PHE A 442 -23.20 19.88 -20.45
N ASP A 443 -23.95 20.55 -19.59
CA ASP A 443 -24.01 22.02 -19.60
C ASP A 443 -22.67 22.66 -19.18
N ALA A 444 -21.87 21.97 -18.35
CA ALA A 444 -20.54 22.41 -17.95
C ALA A 444 -19.55 22.44 -19.12
N LEU A 445 -19.77 21.62 -20.17
CA LEU A 445 -18.86 21.52 -21.32
C LEU A 445 -18.82 22.79 -22.17
N ASN A 446 -19.77 23.69 -22.00
CA ASN A 446 -19.81 24.98 -22.70
C ASN A 446 -19.01 26.09 -21.99
N LEU A 447 -18.60 25.84 -20.75
CA LEU A 447 -17.81 26.78 -19.95
C LEU A 447 -16.41 26.97 -20.53
N LYS A 448 -15.88 28.19 -20.38
CA LYS A 448 -14.53 28.52 -20.82
C LYS A 448 -13.67 28.98 -19.66
N ARG A 449 -12.39 28.67 -19.71
CA ARG A 449 -11.42 29.13 -18.74
C ARG A 449 -11.51 30.66 -18.58
N GLY A 450 -11.63 31.12 -17.34
CA GLY A 450 -11.85 32.52 -17.02
C GLY A 450 -13.33 32.95 -16.91
N ASP A 451 -14.27 32.05 -17.12
CA ASP A 451 -15.67 32.30 -16.79
C ASP A 451 -15.85 32.29 -15.27
N LEU A 452 -16.43 33.31 -14.70
CA LEU A 452 -16.92 33.33 -13.33
C LEU A 452 -18.33 32.74 -13.35
N VAL A 453 -18.54 31.63 -12.68
CA VAL A 453 -19.80 30.89 -12.73
C VAL A 453 -20.39 30.65 -11.36
N THR A 454 -21.72 30.56 -11.32
CA THR A 454 -22.47 30.03 -10.19
C THR A 454 -23.12 28.70 -10.62
N VAL A 455 -22.81 27.62 -9.91
CA VAL A 455 -23.24 26.25 -10.24
C VAL A 455 -24.08 25.68 -9.12
N SER A 456 -25.24 25.14 -9.46
CA SER A 456 -26.10 24.37 -8.54
C SER A 456 -26.09 22.91 -8.94
N GLY A 457 -25.64 22.04 -8.05
CA GLY A 457 -25.53 20.61 -8.30
C GLY A 457 -25.58 19.79 -7.01
N LYS A 458 -25.55 18.47 -7.16
CA LYS A 458 -25.42 17.53 -6.05
C LYS A 458 -23.96 17.24 -5.80
N VAL A 459 -23.51 17.38 -4.57
CA VAL A 459 -22.15 16.95 -4.19
C VAL A 459 -22.13 15.42 -4.13
N VAL A 460 -21.15 14.81 -4.79
CA VAL A 460 -20.90 13.35 -4.76
C VAL A 460 -19.42 13.07 -4.70
N GLU A 461 -19.08 11.92 -4.16
CA GLU A 461 -17.74 11.36 -4.23
C GLU A 461 -17.66 10.39 -5.41
N ASP A 462 -17.05 10.80 -6.50
CA ASP A 462 -16.89 9.99 -7.71
C ASP A 462 -15.50 9.37 -7.73
N PHE A 463 -15.38 8.08 -7.42
CA PHE A 463 -14.11 7.39 -7.20
C PHE A 463 -13.18 8.11 -6.22
N ASN A 464 -13.73 8.59 -5.11
CA ASN A 464 -13.06 9.38 -4.07
C ASN A 464 -12.62 10.78 -4.53
N VAL A 465 -13.26 11.35 -5.53
CA VAL A 465 -13.10 12.75 -5.94
C VAL A 465 -14.38 13.51 -5.63
N THR A 466 -14.31 14.53 -4.80
CA THR A 466 -15.46 15.39 -4.51
C THR A 466 -15.82 16.22 -5.75
N CYS A 467 -17.05 16.07 -6.26
CA CYS A 467 -17.49 16.78 -7.44
C CYS A 467 -18.95 17.26 -7.33
N LEU A 468 -19.33 18.21 -8.20
CA LEU A 468 -20.71 18.58 -8.42
C LEU A 468 -21.27 17.77 -9.59
N ASP A 469 -22.20 16.87 -9.28
CA ASP A 469 -22.93 16.03 -10.23
C ASP A 469 -24.40 16.47 -10.32
N SER A 470 -25.12 15.91 -11.29
CA SER A 470 -26.56 16.19 -11.47
C SER A 470 -26.85 17.70 -11.41
N VAL A 471 -26.04 18.45 -12.13
CA VAL A 471 -26.12 19.91 -12.21
C VAL A 471 -27.49 20.34 -12.72
N THR A 472 -28.12 21.26 -12.01
CA THR A 472 -29.47 21.75 -12.34
C THR A 472 -29.49 23.18 -12.85
N ALA A 473 -28.44 23.94 -12.58
CA ALA A 473 -28.28 25.30 -13.09
C ALA A 473 -26.80 25.69 -13.15
N ILE A 474 -26.44 26.37 -14.23
CA ILE A 474 -25.17 27.10 -14.39
C ILE A 474 -25.50 28.51 -14.84
N VAL A 475 -24.96 29.52 -14.13
CA VAL A 475 -25.06 30.91 -14.50
C VAL A 475 -23.66 31.45 -14.71
N VAL A 476 -23.37 31.91 -15.94
CA VAL A 476 -22.12 32.63 -16.23
C VAL A 476 -22.33 34.09 -15.81
N ASN A 477 -21.65 34.48 -14.72
CA ASN A 477 -21.78 35.82 -14.14
C ASN A 477 -20.94 36.85 -14.91
N SER A 478 -19.74 36.45 -15.35
CA SER A 478 -18.86 37.22 -16.21
C SER A 478 -17.85 36.33 -16.90
N THR A 479 -17.20 36.85 -17.94
CA THR A 479 -16.18 36.10 -18.74
C THR A 479 -14.84 36.81 -18.70
N ASN A 480 -13.77 36.14 -19.12
CA ASN A 480 -12.40 36.64 -19.15
C ASN A 480 -11.88 37.16 -17.78
N ASN A 481 -12.33 36.52 -16.69
CA ASN A 481 -11.80 36.84 -15.38
C ASN A 481 -10.38 36.26 -15.23
N PRO A 482 -9.51 36.85 -14.39
CA PRO A 482 -8.24 36.28 -14.05
C PRO A 482 -8.45 34.89 -13.43
N VAL A 483 -7.74 33.91 -13.96
CA VAL A 483 -7.69 32.58 -13.34
C VAL A 483 -6.89 32.70 -12.03
N PRO A 484 -7.34 32.07 -10.92
CA PRO A 484 -6.59 32.05 -9.67
C PRO A 484 -5.13 31.60 -9.86
N GLU A 485 -4.21 32.25 -9.17
CA GLU A 485 -2.78 31.89 -9.23
C GLU A 485 -2.56 30.46 -8.70
N PRO A 486 -1.71 29.65 -9.37
CA PRO A 486 -1.41 28.32 -8.90
C PRO A 486 -0.73 28.32 -7.54
N ILE A 487 -1.17 27.46 -6.63
CA ILE A 487 -0.54 27.31 -5.31
C ILE A 487 0.78 26.57 -5.47
N ALA A 488 1.87 27.18 -5.03
CA ALA A 488 3.16 26.50 -4.99
C ALA A 488 3.17 25.44 -3.89
N VAL A 489 3.42 24.19 -4.25
CA VAL A 489 3.55 23.06 -3.34
C VAL A 489 4.77 22.23 -3.70
N THR A 490 5.33 21.50 -2.74
CA THR A 490 6.40 20.55 -3.03
C THR A 490 5.83 19.23 -3.55
N THR A 491 6.62 18.52 -4.35
CA THR A 491 6.22 17.20 -4.88
C THR A 491 5.98 16.21 -3.76
N GLY A 492 6.79 16.25 -2.67
CA GLY A 492 6.62 15.39 -1.50
C GLY A 492 5.35 15.66 -0.68
N THR A 493 4.79 16.89 -0.75
CA THR A 493 3.49 17.17 -0.13
C THR A 493 2.37 16.36 -0.77
N ILE A 494 2.45 16.11 -2.06
CA ILE A 494 1.45 15.33 -2.79
C ILE A 494 1.77 13.84 -2.71
N GLY A 495 3.05 13.46 -2.94
CA GLY A 495 3.54 12.09 -2.87
C GLY A 495 3.15 11.23 -4.08
N ALA A 496 3.98 10.23 -4.36
CA ALA A 496 3.78 9.28 -5.46
C ALA A 496 3.21 7.91 -5.01
N LYS A 497 2.91 7.74 -3.72
CA LYS A 497 2.39 6.49 -3.17
C LYS A 497 0.90 6.33 -3.47
N ALA A 498 0.48 5.09 -3.67
CA ALA A 498 -0.95 4.75 -3.76
C ALA A 498 -1.69 5.25 -2.51
N GLY A 499 -2.84 5.86 -2.71
CA GLY A 499 -3.63 6.49 -1.64
C GLY A 499 -3.16 7.90 -1.24
N GLY A 500 -2.12 8.44 -1.90
CA GLY A 500 -1.61 9.78 -1.66
C GLY A 500 -1.08 10.02 -0.23
N VAL A 501 -0.75 11.28 0.06
CA VAL A 501 -0.51 11.77 1.41
C VAL A 501 -1.79 12.46 1.88
N VAL A 502 -2.18 12.34 3.14
CA VAL A 502 -3.40 12.98 3.69
C VAL A 502 -3.45 14.48 3.38
N ASP A 503 -2.28 15.14 3.36
CA ASP A 503 -2.16 16.54 2.99
C ASP A 503 -2.45 16.85 1.51
N ALA A 504 -2.44 15.88 0.62
CA ALA A 504 -2.74 16.08 -0.80
C ALA A 504 -4.22 16.37 -1.05
N GLU A 505 -5.12 15.80 -0.23
CA GLU A 505 -6.57 15.98 -0.30
C GLU A 505 -6.99 17.44 -0.40
N LYS A 506 -6.38 18.31 0.41
CA LYS A 506 -6.70 19.75 0.43
C LYS A 506 -6.39 20.50 -0.87
N TYR A 507 -5.71 19.87 -1.81
CA TYR A 507 -5.39 20.40 -3.13
C TYR A 507 -6.15 19.71 -4.25
N GLU A 508 -7.04 18.76 -3.94
CA GLU A 508 -7.88 18.12 -4.95
C GLU A 508 -8.66 19.16 -5.75
N SER A 509 -8.67 19.02 -7.08
CA SER A 509 -9.31 19.96 -8.03
C SER A 509 -8.76 21.38 -7.99
N VAL A 510 -7.68 21.64 -7.27
CA VAL A 510 -7.02 22.96 -7.16
C VAL A 510 -5.89 23.08 -8.17
N LEU A 511 -5.70 24.27 -8.70
CA LEU A 511 -4.57 24.62 -9.55
C LEU A 511 -3.31 24.77 -8.68
N ILE A 512 -2.33 23.88 -8.88
CA ILE A 512 -1.07 23.87 -8.14
C ILE A 512 0.13 23.97 -9.07
N LYS A 513 1.29 24.27 -8.50
CA LYS A 513 2.55 24.40 -9.22
C LYS A 513 3.70 23.76 -8.44
N TYR A 514 4.47 22.92 -9.13
CA TYR A 514 5.79 22.44 -8.66
C TYR A 514 6.88 23.35 -9.21
N THR A 515 7.92 23.60 -8.42
CA THR A 515 9.07 24.43 -8.80
C THR A 515 10.32 23.56 -8.91
N ASN A 516 11.04 23.66 -10.01
CA ASN A 516 12.26 22.91 -10.32
C ASN A 516 12.14 21.38 -10.20
N PRO A 517 11.03 20.73 -10.59
CA PRO A 517 10.91 19.29 -10.52
C PRO A 517 11.80 18.61 -11.56
N VAL A 518 12.41 17.49 -11.16
CA VAL A 518 13.22 16.60 -12.01
C VAL A 518 12.38 15.37 -12.34
N ILE A 519 12.41 14.92 -13.58
CA ILE A 519 11.77 13.66 -13.98
C ILE A 519 12.62 12.50 -13.48
N THR A 520 12.14 11.81 -12.45
CA THR A 520 12.83 10.63 -11.90
C THR A 520 12.54 9.38 -12.69
N ARG A 521 11.32 9.30 -13.27
CA ARG A 521 10.90 8.20 -14.14
C ARG A 521 9.96 8.73 -15.22
N PRO A 522 10.29 8.60 -16.51
CA PRO A 522 9.39 8.99 -17.61
C PRO A 522 8.08 8.19 -17.64
N ASN A 523 8.11 6.92 -17.28
CA ASN A 523 6.93 6.08 -17.03
C ASN A 523 6.81 5.80 -15.54
N ALA A 524 5.71 6.24 -14.95
CA ALA A 524 5.44 6.07 -13.52
C ALA A 524 5.08 4.63 -13.13
N ASP A 525 4.64 3.81 -14.10
CA ASP A 525 4.09 2.48 -13.85
C ASP A 525 5.14 1.38 -13.99
N ASN A 526 4.98 0.31 -13.24
CA ASN A 526 5.87 -0.85 -13.29
C ASN A 526 5.50 -1.83 -14.42
N SER A 527 4.21 -1.88 -14.77
CA SER A 527 3.67 -2.72 -15.84
C SER A 527 2.73 -1.90 -16.71
N GLY A 528 3.04 -1.80 -17.99
CA GLY A 528 2.31 -0.92 -18.89
C GLY A 528 2.85 0.50 -18.92
N ASN A 529 2.19 1.36 -19.68
CA ASN A 529 2.45 2.80 -19.73
C ASN A 529 1.10 3.50 -19.92
N PHE A 530 0.65 4.23 -18.91
CA PHE A 530 -0.65 4.89 -18.90
C PHE A 530 -0.53 6.42 -19.03
N GLY A 531 0.59 6.89 -19.58
CA GLY A 531 0.78 8.32 -19.85
C GLY A 531 1.15 9.13 -18.61
N GLU A 532 1.73 8.52 -17.59
CA GLU A 532 2.14 9.19 -16.37
C GLU A 532 3.66 9.19 -16.19
N MET A 533 4.21 10.28 -15.65
CA MET A 533 5.61 10.36 -15.24
C MET A 533 5.75 10.63 -13.74
N LEU A 534 6.88 10.27 -13.15
CA LEU A 534 7.26 10.67 -11.79
C LEU A 534 8.22 11.84 -11.82
N VAL A 535 7.94 12.83 -11.00
CA VAL A 535 8.78 14.02 -10.80
C VAL A 535 9.09 14.23 -9.32
N ASP A 536 10.25 14.81 -9.01
CA ASP A 536 10.71 15.07 -7.64
C ASP A 536 11.49 16.39 -7.60
N ASP A 537 11.16 17.25 -6.65
CA ASP A 537 11.89 18.50 -6.35
C ASP A 537 12.88 18.34 -5.18
N ASN A 538 13.26 17.12 -4.82
CA ASN A 538 14.02 16.64 -3.68
C ASN A 538 13.25 16.56 -2.35
N SER A 539 11.93 16.74 -2.36
CA SER A 539 11.08 16.58 -1.18
C SER A 539 10.35 15.24 -1.12
N GLY A 540 10.39 14.46 -2.20
CA GLY A 540 9.67 13.22 -2.46
C GLY A 540 8.90 13.28 -3.76
N GLY A 541 8.82 12.14 -4.46
CA GLY A 541 8.25 12.06 -5.79
C GLY A 541 6.73 12.14 -5.84
N THR A 542 6.18 12.62 -6.97
CA THR A 542 4.74 12.61 -7.27
C THR A 542 4.48 12.32 -8.74
N ARG A 543 3.24 11.95 -9.06
CA ARG A 543 2.80 11.65 -10.42
C ARG A 543 2.36 12.91 -11.17
N VAL A 544 2.65 12.93 -12.47
CA VAL A 544 2.15 13.93 -13.42
C VAL A 544 1.53 13.18 -14.59
N GLU A 545 0.27 13.50 -14.86
CA GLU A 545 -0.51 12.93 -15.96
C GLU A 545 -0.19 13.68 -17.26
N LEU A 546 0.17 12.94 -18.30
CA LEU A 546 0.50 13.49 -19.62
C LEU A 546 -0.55 13.20 -20.68
N GLN A 547 -1.45 12.25 -20.43
CA GLN A 547 -2.41 11.79 -21.41
C GLN A 547 -3.66 12.69 -21.50
N ASP A 548 -4.08 13.26 -20.38
CA ASP A 548 -5.36 13.96 -20.24
C ASP A 548 -5.35 15.42 -20.68
N GLY A 549 -4.18 16.07 -20.73
CA GLY A 549 -4.04 17.49 -21.05
C GLY A 549 -3.89 17.80 -22.53
N ASN A 550 -4.19 19.05 -22.93
CA ASN A 550 -3.98 19.54 -24.29
C ASN A 550 -2.59 20.16 -24.47
N HIS A 551 -1.56 19.32 -24.53
CA HIS A 551 -0.17 19.71 -24.66
C HIS A 551 0.64 18.71 -25.49
N GLN A 552 1.85 19.09 -25.87
CA GLN A 552 2.72 18.29 -26.74
C GLN A 552 3.65 17.30 -25.98
N TYR A 553 3.64 17.28 -24.64
CA TYR A 553 4.52 16.41 -23.86
C TYR A 553 3.94 15.00 -23.70
N HIS A 554 4.79 13.96 -23.88
CA HIS A 554 4.37 12.56 -23.78
C HIS A 554 5.52 11.65 -23.30
N ASN A 555 5.21 10.47 -22.80
CA ASN A 555 6.17 9.43 -22.43
C ASN A 555 6.08 8.18 -23.34
N ASN A 556 5.52 8.33 -24.54
CA ASN A 556 5.26 7.24 -25.51
C ASN A 556 4.31 6.15 -24.96
N TRP A 557 3.22 6.54 -24.30
CA TRP A 557 2.16 5.59 -23.90
C TRP A 557 1.47 4.91 -25.09
N GLU A 558 1.50 5.54 -26.26
CA GLU A 558 1.12 4.98 -27.56
C GLU A 558 2.29 5.11 -28.57
N PRO A 559 2.41 4.19 -29.52
CA PRO A 559 3.44 4.28 -30.55
C PRO A 559 3.27 5.53 -31.44
N ASN A 560 4.37 6.18 -31.78
CA ASN A 560 4.45 7.28 -32.75
C ASN A 560 3.69 8.57 -32.33
N LEU A 561 3.55 8.85 -31.04
CA LEU A 561 3.05 10.14 -30.60
C LEU A 561 3.97 11.26 -31.11
N SER A 562 3.34 12.34 -31.59
CA SER A 562 4.04 13.56 -32.01
C SER A 562 4.19 14.50 -30.84
N GLY A 563 5.32 15.23 -30.76
CA GLY A 563 5.55 16.20 -29.71
C GLY A 563 6.89 16.03 -29.03
N ILE A 564 6.96 16.36 -27.75
CA ILE A 564 8.16 16.29 -26.93
C ILE A 564 8.07 15.07 -26.03
N GLN A 565 8.90 14.07 -26.32
CA GLN A 565 9.06 12.94 -25.41
C GLN A 565 9.82 13.40 -24.18
N VAL A 566 9.30 13.09 -23.00
CA VAL A 566 9.97 13.39 -21.73
C VAL A 566 11.07 12.36 -21.45
N ASP A 567 12.22 12.84 -20.96
CA ASP A 567 13.40 12.02 -20.67
C ASP A 567 13.65 11.91 -19.16
N SER A 568 14.25 10.81 -18.76
CA SER A 568 14.71 10.64 -17.39
C SER A 568 15.78 11.69 -17.06
N LEU A 569 15.72 12.23 -15.84
CA LEU A 569 16.59 13.27 -15.31
C LEU A 569 16.43 14.65 -15.98
N ALA A 570 15.56 14.80 -16.98
CA ALA A 570 15.18 16.12 -17.49
C ALA A 570 14.47 16.93 -16.41
N ARG A 571 14.47 18.25 -16.58
CA ARG A 571 13.94 19.22 -15.59
C ARG A 571 12.93 20.15 -16.23
N PHE A 572 12.06 20.63 -15.38
CA PHE A 572 11.24 21.82 -15.64
C PHE A 572 11.59 22.93 -14.65
N SER A 573 11.60 24.19 -15.06
CA SER A 573 11.62 25.31 -14.11
C SER A 573 10.34 25.34 -13.28
N SER A 574 9.19 25.00 -13.89
CA SER A 574 7.95 24.73 -13.17
C SER A 574 6.99 23.86 -13.97
N LEU A 575 6.16 23.11 -13.25
CA LEU A 575 5.00 22.40 -13.78
C LEU A 575 3.74 22.90 -13.07
N THR A 576 2.74 23.31 -13.85
CA THR A 576 1.43 23.78 -13.34
C THR A 576 0.35 22.81 -13.82
N GLY A 577 -0.69 22.60 -13.04
CA GLY A 577 -1.83 21.78 -13.44
C GLY A 577 -2.90 21.72 -12.36
N VAL A 578 -4.01 21.06 -12.66
CA VAL A 578 -5.04 20.74 -11.68
C VAL A 578 -4.67 19.43 -11.00
N LEU A 579 -4.78 19.35 -9.68
CA LEU A 579 -4.56 18.10 -8.96
C LEU A 579 -5.81 17.22 -9.05
N TYR A 580 -5.64 16.00 -9.47
CA TYR A 580 -6.70 15.02 -9.64
C TYR A 580 -6.34 13.69 -8.95
N PHE A 581 -7.33 13.00 -8.39
CA PHE A 581 -7.16 11.68 -7.79
C PHE A 581 -7.76 10.59 -8.69
N SER A 582 -6.98 9.58 -9.02
CA SER A 582 -7.47 8.38 -9.70
C SER A 582 -6.54 7.19 -9.48
N PHE A 583 -7.09 5.97 -9.54
CA PHE A 583 -6.34 4.73 -9.32
C PHE A 583 -5.44 4.80 -8.08
N SER A 584 -5.99 5.32 -6.97
CA SER A 584 -5.31 5.47 -5.68
C SER A 584 -4.09 6.41 -5.66
N ASN A 585 -3.96 7.28 -6.64
CA ASN A 585 -2.87 8.26 -6.72
C ASN A 585 -3.39 9.66 -6.97
N TYR A 586 -2.78 10.66 -6.29
CA TYR A 586 -2.90 12.05 -6.70
C TYR A 586 -1.95 12.33 -7.85
N LYS A 587 -2.44 13.05 -8.86
CA LYS A 587 -1.71 13.35 -10.09
C LYS A 587 -1.87 14.82 -10.44
N LEU A 588 -0.78 15.49 -10.78
CA LEU A 588 -0.86 16.78 -11.42
C LEU A 588 -1.28 16.56 -12.88
N THR A 589 -2.35 17.20 -13.32
CA THR A 589 -2.79 17.19 -14.73
C THR A 589 -2.52 18.55 -15.35
N PRO A 590 -1.41 18.73 -16.09
CA PRO A 590 -1.14 19.95 -16.84
C PRO A 590 -2.20 20.15 -17.93
N ARG A 591 -2.62 21.39 -18.14
CA ARG A 591 -3.75 21.73 -19.02
C ARG A 591 -3.32 21.99 -20.47
N LYS A 592 -2.11 22.55 -20.64
CA LYS A 592 -1.61 23.08 -21.93
C LYS A 592 -0.09 23.23 -21.90
N ASP A 593 0.52 23.47 -23.06
CA ASP A 593 1.98 23.67 -23.17
C ASP A 593 2.54 24.74 -22.23
N ALA A 594 1.82 25.81 -21.99
CA ALA A 594 2.27 26.88 -21.08
C ALA A 594 2.36 26.45 -19.61
N ASP A 595 1.79 25.32 -19.22
CA ASP A 595 1.90 24.74 -17.88
C ASP A 595 3.25 24.04 -17.68
N PHE A 596 4.00 23.78 -18.76
CA PHE A 596 5.35 23.20 -18.77
C PHE A 596 6.36 24.31 -19.06
N VAL A 597 7.10 24.76 -18.06
CA VAL A 597 8.05 25.87 -18.21
C VAL A 597 9.47 25.37 -18.09
N GLY A 598 10.32 25.74 -19.05
CA GLY A 598 11.76 25.53 -18.96
C GLY A 598 12.19 24.09 -19.00
N TYR A 599 11.62 23.28 -19.91
CA TYR A 599 12.07 21.91 -20.13
C TYR A 599 13.49 21.87 -20.64
N THR A 600 14.35 21.15 -19.94
CA THR A 600 15.75 20.96 -20.30
C THR A 600 16.17 19.52 -20.07
N THR A 601 16.83 18.95 -21.08
CA THR A 601 17.46 17.60 -21.01
C THR A 601 18.92 17.67 -20.62
N ASP A 602 19.50 18.87 -20.53
CA ASP A 602 20.91 19.06 -20.24
C ASP A 602 21.22 19.00 -18.75
N ILE A 603 21.63 17.78 -18.33
CA ILE A 603 22.31 17.56 -17.05
C ILE A 603 23.73 18.17 -17.07
N LYS A 604 24.22 18.60 -18.24
CA LYS A 604 25.62 18.99 -18.41
C LYS A 604 26.03 20.33 -17.80
N ASP A 605 25.14 21.27 -17.55
CA ASP A 605 25.59 22.64 -17.26
C ASP A 605 25.53 23.12 -15.80
N ASN A 606 25.07 22.32 -14.84
CA ASN A 606 25.06 22.73 -13.43
C ASN A 606 25.65 21.75 -12.42
N LEU A 607 26.35 20.72 -12.86
CA LEU A 607 26.99 19.74 -11.98
C LEU A 607 28.50 19.54 -12.24
N THR A 608 29.19 20.54 -12.82
CA THR A 608 30.63 20.56 -12.65
C THR A 608 30.92 20.88 -11.19
N PRO A 609 31.47 19.95 -10.42
CA PRO A 609 31.78 20.20 -9.02
C PRO A 609 32.76 21.40 -8.96
N ALA A 610 32.51 22.33 -8.04
CA ALA A 610 33.41 23.49 -7.87
C ALA A 610 34.79 23.05 -7.37
N GLU A 611 34.88 21.89 -6.71
CA GLU A 611 36.13 21.40 -6.12
C GLU A 611 36.30 19.89 -6.32
N PHE A 612 37.56 19.46 -6.37
CA PHE A 612 37.93 18.06 -6.31
C PHE A 612 37.65 17.51 -4.90
N SER A 613 36.93 16.40 -4.82
CA SER A 613 36.62 15.74 -3.54
C SER A 613 36.69 14.22 -3.68
N LEU A 614 37.02 13.56 -2.58
CA LEU A 614 36.88 12.11 -2.39
C LEU A 614 36.04 11.89 -1.12
N SER A 615 34.89 11.25 -1.26
CA SER A 615 33.99 10.95 -0.15
C SER A 615 34.44 9.71 0.63
N GLN A 616 33.99 9.58 1.88
CA GLN A 616 34.11 8.34 2.64
C GLN A 616 33.26 7.27 1.96
N ASN A 617 33.83 6.07 1.77
CA ASN A 617 33.10 4.96 1.21
C ASN A 617 31.87 4.61 2.08
N TYR A 618 30.77 4.22 1.46
CA TYR A 618 29.56 3.83 2.17
C TYR A 618 28.98 2.53 1.57
N PRO A 619 28.64 1.55 2.44
CA PRO A 619 28.85 1.52 3.89
C PRO A 619 30.33 1.45 4.30
N ASN A 620 30.66 1.87 5.52
CA ASN A 620 31.98 1.69 6.15
C ASN A 620 31.78 1.57 7.69
N PRO A 621 32.01 0.41 8.32
CA PRO A 621 32.53 -0.84 7.73
C PRO A 621 31.59 -1.45 6.67
N PHE A 622 32.15 -2.29 5.77
CA PHE A 622 31.42 -2.89 4.65
C PHE A 622 31.63 -4.40 4.54
N ASN A 623 30.68 -5.11 3.88
CA ASN A 623 30.70 -6.55 3.66
C ASN A 623 29.92 -6.95 2.38
N PRO A 624 30.48 -7.59 1.38
CA PRO A 624 31.86 -7.41 0.92
C PRO A 624 31.99 -6.21 -0.03
N SER A 625 30.89 -5.46 -0.29
CA SER A 625 30.84 -4.39 -1.27
C SER A 625 30.61 -3.02 -0.63
N THR A 626 31.21 -1.99 -1.23
CA THR A 626 31.04 -0.60 -0.84
C THR A 626 31.09 0.33 -2.05
N ALA A 627 30.48 1.50 -1.96
CA ALA A 627 30.56 2.55 -2.96
C ALA A 627 31.61 3.60 -2.55
N ILE A 628 32.41 4.07 -3.51
CA ILE A 628 33.33 5.18 -3.38
C ILE A 628 32.87 6.28 -4.31
N GLU A 629 32.68 7.49 -3.79
CA GLU A 629 32.24 8.65 -4.56
C GLU A 629 33.34 9.71 -4.60
N PHE A 630 33.48 10.35 -5.77
CA PHE A 630 34.44 11.45 -5.96
C PHE A 630 33.90 12.46 -6.98
N SER A 631 34.44 13.69 -6.90
CA SER A 631 34.06 14.81 -7.77
C SER A 631 35.24 15.38 -8.49
N LEU A 632 35.09 15.69 -9.77
CA LEU A 632 36.12 16.33 -10.63
C LEU A 632 35.64 17.67 -11.14
N PRO A 633 36.29 18.79 -10.80
CA PRO A 633 35.93 20.12 -11.31
C PRO A 633 36.28 20.34 -12.78
N LYS A 634 37.14 19.50 -13.34
CA LYS A 634 37.53 19.50 -14.76
C LYS A 634 37.95 18.10 -15.19
N GLY A 635 37.97 17.85 -16.49
CA GLY A 635 38.42 16.57 -17.04
C GLY A 635 39.89 16.31 -16.73
N GLU A 636 40.21 15.12 -16.21
CA GLU A 636 41.54 14.70 -15.79
C GLU A 636 41.74 13.20 -15.98
N ASN A 637 43.02 12.78 -16.08
CA ASN A 637 43.35 11.37 -15.94
C ASN A 637 43.21 10.99 -14.47
N VAL A 638 42.36 10.02 -14.20
CA VAL A 638 42.02 9.57 -12.86
C VAL A 638 42.53 8.16 -12.62
N LYS A 639 43.26 7.97 -11.49
CA LYS A 639 43.67 6.67 -11.00
C LYS A 639 43.13 6.48 -9.59
N LEU A 640 42.27 5.50 -9.40
CA LEU A 640 41.72 5.10 -8.09
C LEU A 640 42.26 3.72 -7.74
N GLU A 641 43.03 3.62 -6.67
CA GLU A 641 43.69 2.39 -6.22
C GLU A 641 43.34 2.07 -4.75
N ILE A 642 43.30 0.77 -4.48
CA ILE A 642 43.14 0.21 -3.14
C ILE A 642 44.49 -0.33 -2.67
N PHE A 643 44.84 -0.06 -1.42
CA PHE A 643 46.10 -0.49 -0.79
C PHE A 643 45.78 -1.24 0.51
N ASP A 644 46.65 -2.17 0.87
CA ASP A 644 46.67 -2.76 2.20
C ASP A 644 47.36 -1.81 3.21
N VAL A 645 47.40 -2.19 4.49
CA VAL A 645 48.02 -1.40 5.57
C VAL A 645 49.50 -1.26 5.45
N LEU A 646 50.15 -2.06 4.61
CA LEU A 646 51.59 -1.97 4.32
C LEU A 646 51.89 -1.10 3.09
N GLY A 647 50.86 -0.49 2.50
CA GLY A 647 50.98 0.38 1.32
C GLY A 647 51.16 -0.37 -0.02
N ARG A 648 50.90 -1.68 -0.04
CA ARG A 648 50.95 -2.45 -1.29
C ARG A 648 49.62 -2.30 -2.02
N SER A 649 49.69 -2.01 -3.34
CA SER A 649 48.50 -1.94 -4.19
C SER A 649 47.82 -3.32 -4.27
N VAL A 650 46.55 -3.37 -3.91
CA VAL A 650 45.71 -4.57 -3.93
C VAL A 650 44.91 -4.64 -5.21
N GLN A 651 44.36 -3.50 -5.63
CA GLN A 651 43.50 -3.40 -6.83
C GLN A 651 43.49 -1.97 -7.36
N THR A 652 43.52 -1.83 -8.69
CA THR A 652 43.22 -0.57 -9.39
C THR A 652 41.76 -0.64 -9.85
N ILE A 653 40.95 0.33 -9.43
CA ILE A 653 39.51 0.40 -9.77
C ILE A 653 39.32 1.25 -11.03
N ILE A 654 40.01 2.38 -11.12
CA ILE A 654 39.96 3.30 -12.26
C ILE A 654 41.41 3.63 -12.68
N ASN A 655 41.67 3.67 -13.98
CA ASN A 655 42.89 4.21 -14.57
C ASN A 655 42.58 4.68 -15.99
N GLU A 656 41.86 5.80 -16.10
CA GLU A 656 41.42 6.35 -17.39
C GLU A 656 41.13 7.84 -17.29
N TYR A 657 40.97 8.50 -18.44
CA TYR A 657 40.49 9.89 -18.48
C TYR A 657 39.02 9.95 -18.12
N LYS A 658 38.66 10.89 -17.24
CA LYS A 658 37.27 11.20 -16.85
C LYS A 658 37.02 12.69 -17.09
N GLU A 659 35.82 13.00 -17.65
CA GLU A 659 35.34 14.38 -17.79
C GLU A 659 35.05 15.02 -16.43
N ALA A 660 34.78 16.33 -16.40
CA ALA A 660 34.27 16.98 -15.19
C ALA A 660 32.92 16.37 -14.76
N GLY A 661 32.75 16.12 -13.47
CA GLY A 661 31.50 15.49 -12.97
C GLY A 661 31.65 14.80 -11.62
N ASN A 662 30.53 14.25 -11.14
CA ASN A 662 30.44 13.40 -9.95
C ASN A 662 30.45 11.94 -10.38
N TYR A 663 31.24 11.12 -9.69
CA TYR A 663 31.44 9.70 -10.02
C TYR A 663 31.16 8.84 -8.81
N LYS A 664 30.52 7.70 -9.04
CA LYS A 664 30.27 6.65 -8.05
C LYS A 664 30.75 5.32 -8.60
N VAL A 665 31.66 4.66 -7.88
CA VAL A 665 32.22 3.35 -8.27
C VAL A 665 32.03 2.35 -7.15
N TYR A 666 31.75 1.11 -7.52
CA TYR A 666 31.55 0.03 -6.57
C TYR A 666 32.79 -0.82 -6.47
N PHE A 667 33.22 -1.09 -5.24
CA PHE A 667 34.34 -1.97 -4.91
C PHE A 667 33.82 -3.22 -4.22
N ASN A 668 34.16 -4.38 -4.78
CA ASN A 668 33.82 -5.67 -4.18
C ASN A 668 35.12 -6.33 -3.68
N ALA A 669 35.21 -6.51 -2.36
CA ALA A 669 36.34 -7.06 -1.65
C ALA A 669 36.16 -8.53 -1.26
N SER A 670 35.28 -9.29 -1.95
CA SER A 670 34.98 -10.70 -1.61
C SER A 670 36.21 -11.61 -1.56
N ALA A 671 37.23 -11.29 -2.36
CA ALA A 671 38.52 -12.02 -2.40
C ALA A 671 39.52 -11.58 -1.35
N LEU A 672 39.28 -10.50 -0.59
CA LEU A 672 40.21 -9.92 0.35
C LEU A 672 39.87 -10.35 1.81
N PRO A 673 40.88 -10.49 2.70
CA PRO A 673 40.64 -10.78 4.11
C PRO A 673 40.03 -9.57 4.83
N SER A 674 39.25 -9.82 5.92
CA SER A 674 38.78 -8.75 6.80
C SER A 674 39.93 -7.92 7.35
N GLY A 675 39.76 -6.60 7.38
CA GLY A 675 40.82 -5.69 7.82
C GLY A 675 40.62 -4.26 7.33
N MET A 676 41.62 -3.42 7.65
CA MET A 676 41.69 -2.05 7.18
C MET A 676 42.38 -1.99 5.83
N TYR A 677 41.79 -1.21 4.91
CA TYR A 677 42.34 -0.87 3.60
C TYR A 677 42.33 0.65 3.42
N ILE A 678 43.17 1.11 2.50
CA ILE A 678 43.29 2.52 2.12
C ILE A 678 42.95 2.62 0.65
N TYR A 679 42.16 3.61 0.27
CA TYR A 679 41.97 3.95 -1.14
C TYR A 679 42.48 5.36 -1.43
N ARG A 680 43.13 5.50 -2.58
CA ARG A 680 43.70 6.74 -3.05
C ARG A 680 43.22 7.03 -4.46
N ILE A 681 42.79 8.26 -4.66
CA ILE A 681 42.51 8.80 -5.98
C ILE A 681 43.55 9.86 -6.34
N ASP A 682 44.12 9.71 -7.50
CA ASP A 682 45.00 10.70 -8.14
C ASP A 682 44.27 11.23 -9.38
N ALA A 683 44.13 12.57 -9.49
CA ALA A 683 43.46 13.25 -10.61
C ALA A 683 44.32 14.46 -11.02
N GLY A 684 45.08 14.30 -12.07
CA GLY A 684 46.08 15.29 -12.49
C GLY A 684 47.09 15.58 -11.38
N VAL A 685 47.15 16.81 -10.88
CA VAL A 685 48.04 17.22 -9.78
C VAL A 685 47.40 17.04 -8.39
N LYS A 686 46.12 16.67 -8.31
CA LYS A 686 45.41 16.51 -7.07
C LYS A 686 45.40 15.05 -6.63
N SER A 687 45.52 14.82 -5.33
CA SER A 687 45.44 13.49 -4.73
C SER A 687 44.63 13.54 -3.43
N SER A 688 43.88 12.50 -3.15
CA SER A 688 43.14 12.33 -1.89
C SER A 688 43.16 10.88 -1.47
N VAL A 689 43.16 10.67 -0.13
CA VAL A 689 43.29 9.35 0.49
C VAL A 689 42.24 9.20 1.59
N LYS A 690 41.61 8.03 1.66
CA LYS A 690 40.67 7.65 2.71
C LYS A 690 40.95 6.21 3.15
N LYS A 691 40.47 5.86 4.35
CA LYS A 691 40.54 4.51 4.90
C LYS A 691 39.14 3.85 4.90
N MET A 692 39.11 2.54 4.74
CA MET A 692 37.89 1.72 4.80
C MET A 692 38.13 0.44 5.60
N ILE A 693 37.07 -0.12 6.19
CA ILE A 693 37.15 -1.32 7.00
C ILE A 693 36.25 -2.39 6.38
N LEU A 694 36.88 -3.52 5.97
CA LEU A 694 36.18 -4.70 5.50
C LEU A 694 35.91 -5.61 6.71
N MET A 695 34.66 -5.96 6.92
CA MET A 695 34.20 -6.92 7.94
C MET A 695 33.45 -8.05 7.22
N LYS A 696 34.00 -9.25 7.28
CA LYS A 696 33.33 -10.45 6.78
C LYS A 696 32.70 -11.22 7.93
#